data_1ca867d494ec13cab8e0ff1c9a0e1dba
#
_entry.id   1ca867d494ec13cab8e0ff1c9a0e1dba
#
_cell.length_a   1.000
_cell.length_b   1.000
_cell.length_c   1.000
_cell.angle_alpha   90.00
_cell.angle_beta   90.00
_cell.angle_gamma   90.00
#
_symmetry.space_group_name_H-M   'P 1'
#
loop_
_entity.id
_entity.type
_entity.pdbx_description
1 polymer ?
#
loop_
_entity_poly.entity_id
_entity_poly.type
_entity_poly.pdbx_seq_one_letter_code
_entity_poly.pdbx_strand_id
1 'polypeptide(L)'
;MVTIRYGFAILVFSLLVPSLNAQFLFERDATDINQLGLSITNVGIFGKADVRNNPDAGPSMRFPINSGTEHLFEAGLWIGAQVQGGLRVSTASVTNPSGYSRGQSGYEFTPDGTLRFEGPETGLGISDQDIIANYTDRNIIIPGTNQTIAGHNDPLYADVSQTSLNWAFPFTENFSIIRVDITNNSQIHSGDPNGFTWDSVYVGQYADIVVRNVFTTQDQGSAFFNKGGLGYLDDLYTTYAFDAGSNDSPSINTYGGITVLGSEQTDPDTGETIFYHPMNPLVEDFGLGSPLVDPSYWLFSAGTGVFQGPNSDLLRYERMSQQFPLDETEPAASETNRERLRTDGQQSQGNYISMISIGPFRDVEPGETISVYFGFVAAEKPADFQGISGKPVDNEESRAPFVESINSMFRVFLGEDTDSTGVYTEEKDVNDNGRLDRFRFPTPPDAPNFRVELEASTATIYWDDSAEESVDPVTNETDFEGYKLYRTDLGDDLNPTPRVIREYDTPGNDVGFNTGFSEVRLDEPVTFPGDDTEYRYKFEVSGLLSGWQYQFSVTAFDFGSDLFAIESLETSPNQNAVRVFPGTPPNQNFEDDSKENKVGVYPNPYRVNAAWDGGTEQTRKIMFFNLPERAQLRVYTLAGEIVAEKNHSSEGIGDIEWYNQFSSENRVLSGGELAWDLLSEANQNLTTGLYLFSVKDLDSGHVQTGKFAIIK
;
A
#
# COMPACT_ATOMS: atom_id res chain seq x y z
N MET A 1 0.83 -26.82 -82.03
CA MET A 1 1.52 -26.27 -80.83
C MET A 1 0.86 -24.99 -80.49
N VAL A 2 -0.01 -24.97 -79.51
CA VAL A 2 -0.73 -23.79 -79.01
C VAL A 2 -0.13 -23.41 -77.70
N THR A 3 0.43 -22.21 -77.66
CA THR A 3 1.07 -21.67 -76.46
C THR A 3 0.05 -20.86 -75.71
N ILE A 4 -0.38 -21.32 -74.53
CA ILE A 4 -1.30 -20.60 -73.64
C ILE A 4 -0.42 -19.76 -72.69
N ARG A 5 -0.57 -18.41 -72.75
CA ARG A 5 -0.03 -17.47 -71.80
C ARG A 5 -1.01 -17.25 -70.64
N TYR A 6 -0.64 -17.63 -69.45
CA TYR A 6 -1.34 -17.26 -68.23
C TYR A 6 -0.89 -15.87 -67.77
N GLY A 7 -1.78 -14.90 -67.78
CA GLY A 7 -1.55 -13.62 -67.14
C GLY A 7 -1.92 -13.72 -65.66
N PHE A 8 -0.97 -13.49 -64.77
CA PHE A 8 -1.22 -13.32 -63.33
C PHE A 8 -1.63 -11.86 -63.09
N ALA A 9 -2.87 -11.64 -62.70
CA ALA A 9 -3.36 -10.39 -62.17
C ALA A 9 -3.11 -10.39 -60.64
N ILE A 10 -2.13 -9.56 -60.17
CA ILE A 10 -1.91 -9.33 -58.74
C ILE A 10 -2.98 -8.30 -58.32
N LEU A 11 -3.98 -8.77 -57.57
CA LEU A 11 -4.91 -7.92 -56.85
C LEU A 11 -4.23 -7.44 -55.55
N VAL A 12 -3.81 -6.20 -55.53
CA VAL A 12 -3.34 -5.53 -54.30
C VAL A 12 -4.58 -5.18 -53.48
N PHE A 13 -4.89 -5.99 -52.48
CA PHE A 13 -5.83 -5.64 -51.43
C PHE A 13 -5.08 -4.71 -50.48
N SER A 14 -5.32 -3.40 -50.59
CA SER A 14 -4.97 -2.47 -49.52
C SER A 14 -5.93 -2.74 -48.33
N LEU A 15 -5.43 -3.49 -47.36
CA LEU A 15 -6.03 -3.56 -46.05
C LEU A 15 -5.90 -2.17 -45.42
N LEU A 16 -6.99 -1.40 -45.49
CA LEU A 16 -7.24 -0.31 -44.55
C LEU A 16 -7.39 -1.00 -43.17
N VAL A 17 -6.29 -1.10 -42.41
CA VAL A 17 -6.36 -1.37 -40.99
C VAL A 17 -6.89 -0.07 -40.39
N PRO A 18 -8.11 0.01 -39.86
CA PRO A 18 -8.48 1.14 -39.04
C PRO A 18 -7.47 1.15 -37.87
N SER A 19 -6.80 2.26 -37.67
CA SER A 19 -6.10 2.49 -36.42
C SER A 19 -7.15 2.40 -35.31
N LEU A 20 -7.26 1.26 -34.68
CA LEU A 20 -7.90 1.13 -33.38
C LEU A 20 -7.05 1.99 -32.46
N ASN A 21 -7.45 3.22 -32.21
CA ASN A 21 -6.98 3.96 -31.05
C ASN A 21 -7.34 3.10 -29.85
N ALA A 22 -6.35 2.48 -29.24
CA ALA A 22 -6.55 1.73 -28.00
C ALA A 22 -7.14 2.70 -26.99
N GLN A 23 -8.38 2.50 -26.60
CA GLN A 23 -9.02 3.29 -25.55
C GLN A 23 -8.56 2.72 -24.22
N PHE A 24 -7.78 3.48 -23.47
CA PHE A 24 -7.44 3.12 -22.11
C PHE A 24 -8.65 3.31 -21.21
N LEU A 25 -8.89 2.32 -20.35
CA LEU A 25 -9.95 2.36 -19.36
C LEU A 25 -9.44 2.97 -18.06
N PHE A 26 -10.36 3.45 -17.23
CA PHE A 26 -10.04 3.81 -15.85
C PHE A 26 -9.58 2.56 -15.10
N GLU A 27 -8.41 2.66 -14.49
CA GLU A 27 -7.84 1.62 -13.66
C GLU A 27 -7.51 2.18 -12.27
N ARG A 28 -7.60 1.32 -11.27
CA ARG A 28 -7.23 1.59 -9.88
C ARG A 28 -6.55 0.36 -9.31
N ASP A 29 -5.47 0.57 -8.60
CA ASP A 29 -4.82 -0.43 -7.77
C ASP A 29 -4.30 0.22 -6.48
N ALA A 30 -3.76 -0.55 -5.55
CA ALA A 30 -3.29 -0.03 -4.28
C ALA A 30 -1.90 -0.58 -3.93
N THR A 31 -1.15 0.21 -3.17
CA THR A 31 0.10 -0.24 -2.57
C THR A 31 -0.19 -1.28 -1.48
N ASP A 32 0.61 -2.33 -1.39
CA ASP A 32 0.39 -3.44 -0.45
C ASP A 32 1.68 -3.99 0.18
N ILE A 33 2.83 -3.40 -0.16
CA ILE A 33 4.14 -3.90 0.30
C ILE A 33 4.53 -3.38 1.70
N ASN A 34 3.94 -2.28 2.14
CA ASN A 34 4.24 -1.64 3.42
C ASN A 34 2.99 -1.44 4.29
N GLN A 35 3.09 -0.67 5.38
CA GLN A 35 1.96 -0.45 6.30
C GLN A 35 0.93 0.57 5.79
N LEU A 36 1.25 1.32 4.72
CA LEU A 36 0.35 2.29 4.13
C LEU A 36 -0.27 1.75 2.84
N GLY A 37 -1.52 1.31 2.90
CA GLY A 37 -2.30 0.94 1.72
C GLY A 37 -2.90 2.17 1.05
N LEU A 38 -2.33 2.63 -0.09
CA LEU A 38 -2.79 3.80 -0.85
C LEU A 38 -3.34 3.39 -2.21
N SER A 39 -4.60 3.70 -2.50
CA SER A 39 -5.17 3.52 -3.85
C SER A 39 -4.64 4.56 -4.83
N ILE A 40 -4.23 4.10 -6.01
CA ILE A 40 -3.65 4.87 -7.11
C ILE A 40 -4.45 4.61 -8.38
N THR A 41 -4.65 5.64 -9.20
CA THR A 41 -5.39 5.53 -10.45
C THR A 41 -4.59 6.06 -11.64
N ASN A 42 -4.97 5.64 -12.85
CA ASN A 42 -4.40 6.17 -14.09
C ASN A 42 -5.08 7.46 -14.58
N VAL A 43 -5.60 8.28 -13.67
CA VAL A 43 -6.18 9.61 -13.94
C VAL A 43 -5.78 10.65 -12.87
N GLY A 44 -4.73 10.40 -12.10
CA GLY A 44 -4.22 11.33 -11.08
C GLY A 44 -5.05 11.43 -9.82
N ILE A 45 -5.92 10.45 -9.56
CA ILE A 45 -6.72 10.35 -8.33
C ILE A 45 -6.05 9.36 -7.39
N PHE A 46 -6.01 9.70 -6.11
CA PHE A 46 -5.62 8.83 -5.01
C PHE A 46 -6.82 8.57 -4.11
N GLY A 47 -6.80 7.41 -3.48
CA GLY A 47 -7.87 7.02 -2.59
C GLY A 47 -9.10 6.44 -3.30
N LYS A 48 -10.12 6.15 -2.51
CA LYS A 48 -11.32 5.44 -2.94
C LYS A 48 -12.55 5.96 -2.22
N ALA A 49 -13.31 6.81 -2.87
CA ALA A 49 -14.47 7.50 -2.31
C ALA A 49 -15.55 6.55 -1.76
N ASP A 50 -15.66 5.34 -2.30
CA ASP A 50 -16.65 4.33 -1.87
C ASP A 50 -16.12 3.36 -0.80
N VAL A 51 -14.93 3.59 -0.23
CA VAL A 51 -14.28 2.67 0.73
C VAL A 51 -15.19 2.30 1.91
N ARG A 52 -16.02 3.23 2.36
CA ARG A 52 -16.97 2.96 3.42
C ARG A 52 -18.07 1.96 3.04
N ASN A 53 -18.56 2.03 1.81
CA ASN A 53 -19.66 1.18 1.32
C ASN A 53 -19.13 -0.15 0.76
N ASN A 54 -17.84 -0.21 0.46
CA ASN A 54 -17.16 -1.37 -0.12
C ASN A 54 -15.73 -1.49 0.45
N PRO A 55 -15.58 -1.70 1.77
CA PRO A 55 -14.27 -1.70 2.43
C PRO A 55 -13.37 -2.88 2.03
N ASP A 56 -13.98 -3.99 1.60
CA ASP A 56 -13.26 -5.22 1.21
C ASP A 56 -12.65 -5.13 -0.21
N ALA A 57 -13.05 -4.12 -1.00
CA ALA A 57 -12.51 -3.92 -2.35
C ALA A 57 -11.21 -3.07 -2.36
N GLY A 58 -10.46 -3.09 -1.30
CA GLY A 58 -9.17 -2.43 -1.15
C GLY A 58 -9.21 -1.13 -0.34
N PRO A 59 -8.03 -0.62 0.06
CA PRO A 59 -7.89 0.59 0.86
C PRO A 59 -8.21 1.85 0.06
N SER A 60 -8.48 2.95 0.77
CA SER A 60 -8.35 4.31 0.22
C SER A 60 -6.95 4.87 0.52
N MET A 61 -6.71 5.23 1.75
CA MET A 61 -5.41 5.44 2.38
C MET A 61 -5.51 4.81 3.76
N ARG A 62 -5.25 3.52 3.83
CA ARG A 62 -5.45 2.70 5.04
C ARG A 62 -4.14 2.56 5.80
N PHE A 63 -4.20 2.85 7.09
CA PHE A 63 -3.05 2.69 7.97
C PHE A 63 -3.48 2.28 9.40
N PRO A 64 -2.86 1.27 10.01
CA PRO A 64 -2.05 0.24 9.35
C PRO A 64 -2.85 -0.52 8.27
N ILE A 65 -2.18 -1.07 7.28
CA ILE A 65 -2.82 -1.66 6.07
C ILE A 65 -3.84 -2.76 6.39
N ASN A 66 -3.60 -3.53 7.45
CA ASN A 66 -4.48 -4.58 7.91
C ASN A 66 -5.59 -4.10 8.86
N SER A 67 -5.65 -2.78 9.16
CA SER A 67 -6.71 -2.17 9.98
C SER A 67 -7.90 -1.76 9.12
N GLY A 68 -8.95 -1.28 9.75
CA GLY A 68 -10.06 -0.63 9.03
C GLY A 68 -9.95 0.90 9.02
N THR A 69 -8.80 1.47 9.43
CA THR A 69 -8.64 2.91 9.59
C THR A 69 -8.21 3.57 8.30
N GLU A 70 -9.05 4.43 7.75
CA GLU A 70 -8.83 5.16 6.51
C GLU A 70 -8.53 6.63 6.79
N HIS A 71 -7.60 7.20 6.00
CA HIS A 71 -7.14 8.57 6.14
C HIS A 71 -7.54 9.46 4.95
N LEU A 72 -8.17 8.90 3.93
CA LEU A 72 -8.53 9.60 2.72
C LEU A 72 -9.88 9.14 2.19
N PHE A 73 -10.75 10.09 1.81
CA PHE A 73 -11.89 9.83 0.95
C PHE A 73 -11.41 9.81 -0.50
N GLU A 74 -10.84 10.91 -0.97
CA GLU A 74 -10.26 11.05 -2.32
C GLU A 74 -9.26 12.20 -2.33
N ALA A 75 -8.16 12.05 -3.05
CA ALA A 75 -7.22 13.11 -3.36
C ALA A 75 -6.97 13.18 -4.85
N GLY A 76 -6.39 14.27 -5.33
CA GLY A 76 -6.12 14.40 -6.76
C GLY A 76 -5.19 15.56 -7.11
N LEU A 77 -4.46 15.36 -8.20
CA LEU A 77 -3.56 16.35 -8.76
C LEU A 77 -4.33 17.54 -9.34
N TRP A 78 -3.87 18.76 -9.07
CA TRP A 78 -4.32 19.99 -9.70
C TRP A 78 -3.13 20.69 -10.35
N ILE A 79 -3.34 21.21 -11.57
CA ILE A 79 -2.36 22.00 -12.32
C ILE A 79 -3.06 23.27 -12.79
N GLY A 80 -2.49 24.43 -12.49
CA GLY A 80 -3.00 25.71 -12.94
C GLY A 80 -1.90 26.60 -13.48
N ALA A 81 -2.15 27.30 -14.60
CA ALA A 81 -1.17 28.17 -15.26
C ALA A 81 -1.83 29.38 -15.93
N GLN A 82 -1.04 30.45 -16.10
CA GLN A 82 -1.34 31.57 -16.99
C GLN A 82 -0.88 31.17 -18.39
N VAL A 83 -1.79 31.21 -19.36
CA VAL A 83 -1.51 30.85 -20.76
C VAL A 83 -2.05 31.94 -21.70
N GLN A 84 -1.17 32.61 -22.45
CA GLN A 84 -1.57 33.62 -23.42
C GLN A 84 -2.50 34.73 -22.85
N GLY A 85 -2.31 35.09 -21.58
CA GLY A 85 -3.11 36.08 -20.86
C GLY A 85 -4.47 35.58 -20.37
N GLY A 86 -4.75 34.29 -20.48
CA GLY A 86 -5.88 33.58 -19.88
C GLY A 86 -5.43 32.61 -18.78
N LEU A 87 -6.34 32.19 -17.94
CA LEU A 87 -6.11 31.21 -16.89
C LEU A 87 -6.63 29.84 -17.33
N ARG A 88 -5.86 28.78 -17.14
CA ARG A 88 -6.26 27.40 -17.34
C ARG A 88 -5.96 26.56 -16.09
N VAL A 89 -6.89 25.70 -15.73
CA VAL A 89 -6.74 24.79 -14.58
C VAL A 89 -7.27 23.43 -14.95
N SER A 90 -6.51 22.38 -14.66
CA SER A 90 -6.92 20.99 -14.84
C SER A 90 -6.82 20.27 -13.50
N THR A 91 -7.88 19.50 -13.16
CA THR A 91 -8.01 18.84 -11.85
C THR A 91 -8.39 17.37 -12.00
N ALA A 92 -7.80 16.52 -11.15
CA ALA A 92 -8.12 15.09 -11.10
C ALA A 92 -9.27 14.77 -10.15
N SER A 93 -9.44 15.56 -9.09
CA SER A 93 -10.50 15.40 -8.09
C SER A 93 -10.91 16.76 -7.51
N VAL A 94 -12.15 16.88 -7.12
CA VAL A 94 -12.73 18.06 -6.46
C VAL A 94 -13.69 17.63 -5.36
N THR A 95 -14.12 18.59 -4.52
CA THR A 95 -15.14 18.35 -3.50
C THR A 95 -16.43 17.81 -4.12
N ASN A 96 -16.66 16.52 -3.99
CA ASN A 96 -17.82 15.82 -4.54
C ASN A 96 -18.28 14.69 -3.61
N PRO A 97 -19.53 14.69 -3.14
CA PRO A 97 -20.04 13.69 -2.20
C PRO A 97 -20.09 12.25 -2.78
N SER A 98 -20.00 12.12 -4.10
CA SER A 98 -20.01 10.82 -4.79
C SER A 98 -18.63 10.37 -5.25
N GLY A 99 -17.58 11.21 -5.07
CA GLY A 99 -16.25 10.97 -5.59
C GLY A 99 -16.20 10.98 -7.13
N TYR A 100 -15.21 10.30 -7.67
CA TYR A 100 -14.94 10.26 -9.11
C TYR A 100 -16.16 9.93 -9.96
N SER A 101 -16.39 10.76 -10.96
CA SER A 101 -17.40 10.53 -11.97
C SER A 101 -16.91 10.99 -13.34
N ARG A 102 -16.73 10.05 -14.23
CA ARG A 102 -16.19 10.28 -15.58
C ARG A 102 -16.97 11.36 -16.35
N GLY A 103 -16.26 12.40 -16.78
CA GLY A 103 -16.82 13.51 -17.54
C GLY A 103 -17.54 14.59 -16.75
N GLN A 104 -17.54 14.53 -15.42
CA GLN A 104 -17.96 15.65 -14.59
C GLN A 104 -16.88 16.72 -14.50
N SER A 105 -17.30 17.97 -14.23
CA SER A 105 -16.37 19.07 -13.96
C SER A 105 -15.53 18.77 -12.73
N GLY A 106 -14.22 19.01 -12.84
CA GLY A 106 -13.26 18.72 -11.80
C GLY A 106 -12.63 17.33 -11.86
N TYR A 107 -12.99 16.53 -12.89
CA TYR A 107 -12.39 15.24 -13.22
C TYR A 107 -11.94 15.27 -14.69
N GLU A 108 -10.89 16.02 -14.95
CA GLU A 108 -10.54 16.50 -16.29
C GLU A 108 -9.44 15.67 -16.93
N PHE A 109 -8.70 14.88 -16.12
CA PHE A 109 -7.71 13.96 -16.65
C PHE A 109 -8.33 12.67 -17.21
N THR A 110 -7.72 12.16 -18.26
CA THR A 110 -8.09 10.91 -18.91
C THR A 110 -6.86 9.99 -19.00
N PRO A 111 -7.05 8.66 -18.97
CA PRO A 111 -5.94 7.73 -19.07
C PRO A 111 -5.18 7.86 -20.39
N ASP A 112 -3.86 7.82 -20.33
CA ASP A 112 -2.95 7.70 -21.48
C ASP A 112 -2.10 6.42 -21.42
N GLY A 113 -2.54 5.43 -20.68
CA GLY A 113 -1.96 4.12 -20.47
C GLY A 113 -2.72 3.31 -19.44
N THR A 114 -2.34 2.05 -19.30
CA THR A 114 -2.71 1.17 -18.19
C THR A 114 -1.75 1.41 -17.02
N LEU A 115 -2.15 1.00 -15.81
CA LEU A 115 -1.22 0.94 -14.69
C LEU A 115 -0.11 -0.08 -14.98
N ARG A 116 1.13 0.28 -14.63
CA ARG A 116 2.30 -0.60 -14.75
C ARG A 116 2.93 -0.77 -13.38
N PHE A 117 3.46 -1.94 -13.15
CA PHE A 117 4.13 -2.30 -11.92
C PHE A 117 5.58 -2.62 -12.22
N GLU A 118 6.48 -2.01 -11.49
CA GLU A 118 7.92 -2.24 -11.57
C GLU A 118 8.46 -2.46 -10.15
N GLY A 119 9.58 -3.15 -10.04
CA GLY A 119 10.20 -3.48 -8.77
C GLY A 119 11.50 -4.27 -9.00
N PRO A 120 12.12 -4.84 -7.96
CA PRO A 120 13.37 -5.57 -8.07
C PRO A 120 13.32 -6.72 -9.09
N GLU A 121 12.19 -7.42 -9.18
CA GLU A 121 12.00 -8.54 -10.12
C GLU A 121 12.05 -8.12 -11.59
N THR A 122 11.64 -6.90 -11.90
CA THR A 122 11.70 -6.36 -13.26
C THR A 122 13.06 -5.77 -13.61
N GLY A 123 13.87 -5.44 -12.60
CA GLY A 123 15.14 -4.72 -12.74
C GLY A 123 14.99 -3.29 -13.25
N LEU A 124 13.77 -2.71 -13.18
CA LEU A 124 13.44 -1.37 -13.64
C LEU A 124 12.90 -0.48 -12.51
N GLY A 125 12.49 -1.06 -11.38
CA GLY A 125 11.94 -0.33 -10.24
C GLY A 125 13.00 0.53 -9.54
N ILE A 126 12.56 1.68 -9.03
CA ILE A 126 13.34 2.53 -8.12
C ILE A 126 13.18 2.06 -6.67
N SER A 127 11.99 1.53 -6.36
CA SER A 127 11.61 1.03 -5.05
C SER A 127 11.22 -0.46 -5.12
N ASP A 128 10.80 -1.03 -4.00
CA ASP A 128 10.34 -2.42 -3.96
C ASP A 128 9.00 -2.61 -4.70
N GLN A 129 8.18 -1.55 -4.77
CA GLN A 129 6.95 -1.52 -5.55
C GLN A 129 6.73 -0.15 -6.17
N ASP A 130 6.97 -0.03 -7.46
CA ASP A 130 6.62 1.16 -8.24
C ASP A 130 5.29 0.93 -8.97
N ILE A 131 4.33 1.85 -8.77
CA ILE A 131 3.08 1.87 -9.54
C ILE A 131 3.10 3.09 -10.44
N ILE A 132 3.12 2.86 -11.77
CA ILE A 132 3.28 3.90 -12.77
C ILE A 132 1.97 4.13 -13.51
N ALA A 133 1.53 5.39 -13.56
CA ALA A 133 0.32 5.84 -14.22
C ALA A 133 0.64 6.97 -15.22
N ASN A 134 0.12 6.86 -16.44
CA ASN A 134 0.20 7.92 -17.44
C ASN A 134 -1.21 8.44 -17.76
N TYR A 135 -1.38 9.75 -17.74
CA TYR A 135 -2.65 10.42 -18.01
C TYR A 135 -2.45 11.84 -18.57
N THR A 136 -3.50 12.41 -19.11
CA THR A 136 -3.44 13.71 -19.78
C THR A 136 -4.73 14.50 -19.62
N ASP A 137 -4.63 15.82 -19.67
CA ASP A 137 -5.79 16.72 -19.69
C ASP A 137 -6.23 17.14 -21.12
N ARG A 138 -5.52 16.69 -22.16
CA ARG A 138 -5.75 17.13 -23.56
C ARG A 138 -7.13 16.86 -24.11
N ASN A 139 -7.88 15.94 -23.53
CA ASN A 139 -9.14 15.46 -24.07
C ASN A 139 -10.34 16.25 -23.53
N ILE A 140 -10.96 17.06 -24.35
CA ILE A 140 -12.23 17.75 -24.03
C ILE A 140 -13.46 16.87 -24.20
N ILE A 141 -13.29 15.71 -24.85
CA ILE A 141 -14.28 14.65 -25.02
C ILE A 141 -13.71 13.37 -24.41
N ILE A 142 -14.53 12.67 -23.66
CA ILE A 142 -14.13 11.39 -23.06
C ILE A 142 -13.75 10.41 -24.18
N PRO A 143 -12.52 9.88 -24.21
CA PRO A 143 -12.04 8.97 -25.24
C PRO A 143 -13.01 7.79 -25.47
N GLY A 144 -13.31 7.51 -26.74
CA GLY A 144 -14.24 6.44 -27.14
C GLY A 144 -15.72 6.74 -26.91
N THR A 145 -16.09 7.97 -26.57
CA THR A 145 -17.48 8.42 -26.43
C THR A 145 -17.74 9.72 -27.20
N ASN A 146 -19.00 10.20 -27.20
CA ASN A 146 -19.33 11.54 -27.67
C ASN A 146 -19.63 12.51 -26.53
N GLN A 147 -19.32 12.13 -25.31
CA GLN A 147 -19.60 12.94 -24.13
C GLN A 147 -18.44 13.92 -23.89
N THR A 148 -18.75 15.22 -23.79
CA THR A 148 -17.79 16.25 -23.39
C THR A 148 -17.49 16.14 -21.89
N ILE A 149 -16.25 16.50 -21.51
CA ILE A 149 -15.89 16.69 -20.12
C ILE A 149 -16.40 18.06 -19.69
N ALA A 150 -17.28 18.09 -18.70
CA ALA A 150 -17.95 19.30 -18.28
C ALA A 150 -16.96 20.34 -17.70
N GLY A 151 -17.00 21.57 -18.22
CA GLY A 151 -16.13 22.67 -17.75
C GLY A 151 -14.70 22.67 -18.33
N HIS A 152 -14.28 21.60 -19.01
CA HIS A 152 -12.94 21.45 -19.56
C HIS A 152 -12.89 21.86 -21.03
N ASN A 153 -12.86 23.18 -21.30
CA ASN A 153 -12.88 23.71 -22.67
C ASN A 153 -11.51 24.13 -23.21
N ASP A 154 -10.62 24.52 -22.31
CA ASP A 154 -9.31 25.08 -22.61
C ASP A 154 -8.22 24.29 -21.84
N PRO A 155 -7.83 23.08 -22.29
CA PRO A 155 -6.84 22.27 -21.62
C PRO A 155 -5.45 22.91 -21.64
N LEU A 156 -4.62 22.55 -20.67
CA LEU A 156 -3.20 22.88 -20.64
C LEU A 156 -2.41 22.09 -21.69
N TYR A 157 -2.95 20.95 -22.13
CA TYR A 157 -2.27 19.93 -22.93
C TYR A 157 -1.07 19.34 -22.19
N ALA A 158 -1.26 19.11 -20.90
CA ALA A 158 -0.32 18.45 -20.03
C ALA A 158 -0.37 16.92 -20.25
N ASP A 159 0.79 16.32 -20.46
CA ASP A 159 0.96 14.89 -20.33
C ASP A 159 1.65 14.62 -18.98
N VAL A 160 1.10 13.72 -18.19
CA VAL A 160 1.56 13.43 -16.82
C VAL A 160 2.00 11.99 -16.72
N SER A 161 3.23 11.79 -16.22
CA SER A 161 3.72 10.51 -15.77
C SER A 161 3.83 10.54 -14.24
N GLN A 162 3.09 9.68 -13.57
CA GLN A 162 3.06 9.56 -12.12
C GLN A 162 3.66 8.24 -11.70
N THR A 163 4.60 8.25 -10.76
CA THR A 163 5.19 7.04 -10.18
C THR A 163 5.01 7.08 -8.67
N SER A 164 4.40 6.04 -8.12
CA SER A 164 4.34 5.81 -6.69
C SER A 164 5.48 4.88 -6.29
N LEU A 165 6.30 5.31 -5.33
CA LEU A 165 7.48 4.62 -4.84
C LEU A 165 7.24 4.12 -3.42
N ASN A 166 7.43 2.83 -3.19
CA ASN A 166 7.14 2.18 -1.91
C ASN A 166 8.22 1.16 -1.57
N TRP A 167 8.69 1.19 -0.32
CA TRP A 167 9.69 0.27 0.22
C TRP A 167 9.14 -0.48 1.43
N ALA A 168 9.66 -1.68 1.66
CA ALA A 168 9.22 -2.59 2.71
C ALA A 168 10.07 -2.52 4.00
N PHE A 169 10.94 -1.53 4.15
CA PHE A 169 11.79 -1.39 5.34
C PHE A 169 11.03 -0.74 6.50
N PRO A 170 11.33 -1.07 7.77
CA PRO A 170 10.60 -0.51 8.91
C PRO A 170 10.55 1.01 8.97
N PHE A 171 11.64 1.70 8.59
CA PHE A 171 11.69 3.17 8.58
C PHE A 171 11.01 3.81 7.36
N THR A 172 10.63 3.02 6.34
CA THR A 172 9.94 3.47 5.13
C THR A 172 8.49 3.02 5.05
N GLU A 173 8.06 2.10 5.89
CA GLU A 173 6.76 1.42 5.75
C GLU A 173 5.53 2.30 6.07
N ASN A 174 5.75 3.52 6.57
CA ASN A 174 4.69 4.44 6.97
C ASN A 174 4.33 5.49 5.89
N PHE A 175 4.94 5.44 4.72
CA PHE A 175 4.73 6.43 3.67
C PHE A 175 4.86 5.86 2.25
N SER A 176 4.35 6.63 1.31
CA SER A 176 4.48 6.44 -0.14
C SER A 176 4.96 7.75 -0.76
N ILE A 177 6.01 7.73 -1.58
CA ILE A 177 6.48 8.90 -2.32
C ILE A 177 5.89 8.87 -3.72
N ILE A 178 5.30 9.99 -4.13
CA ILE A 178 4.67 10.14 -5.43
C ILE A 178 5.48 11.16 -6.25
N ARG A 179 6.15 10.69 -7.28
CA ARG A 179 6.75 11.53 -8.31
C ARG A 179 5.72 11.83 -9.38
N VAL A 180 5.55 13.09 -9.74
CA VAL A 180 4.64 13.55 -10.79
C VAL A 180 5.44 14.39 -11.80
N ASP A 181 5.68 13.83 -12.98
CA ASP A 181 6.35 14.50 -14.10
C ASP A 181 5.28 15.10 -15.02
N ILE A 182 5.25 16.41 -15.17
CA ILE A 182 4.25 17.17 -15.92
C ILE A 182 4.94 17.84 -17.11
N THR A 183 4.63 17.37 -18.32
CA THR A 183 5.22 17.88 -19.55
C THR A 183 4.26 18.78 -20.30
N ASN A 184 4.72 19.99 -20.67
CA ASN A 184 3.98 20.87 -21.56
C ASN A 184 4.03 20.36 -23.01
N ASN A 185 3.03 19.58 -23.43
CA ASN A 185 2.92 19.05 -24.79
C ASN A 185 1.97 19.84 -25.69
N SER A 186 1.83 21.15 -25.44
CA SER A 186 0.95 22.03 -26.24
C SER A 186 1.35 22.09 -27.71
N GLN A 187 2.62 22.02 -28.08
CA GLN A 187 3.09 21.98 -29.48
C GLN A 187 2.63 20.70 -30.23
N ILE A 188 2.36 19.62 -29.49
CA ILE A 188 1.95 18.35 -30.09
C ILE A 188 0.42 18.27 -30.21
N HIS A 189 -0.29 18.77 -29.20
CA HIS A 189 -1.71 18.46 -29.01
C HIS A 189 -2.66 19.64 -29.25
N SER A 190 -2.20 20.90 -29.16
CA SER A 190 -3.08 22.08 -29.29
C SER A 190 -3.51 22.39 -30.72
N GLY A 191 -2.82 21.83 -31.74
CA GLY A 191 -2.97 22.20 -33.13
C GLY A 191 -2.12 23.40 -33.55
N ASP A 192 -1.45 24.07 -32.64
CA ASP A 192 -0.39 25.05 -32.87
C ASP A 192 0.97 24.38 -32.83
N PRO A 193 1.73 24.31 -33.93
CA PRO A 193 3.04 23.64 -33.94
C PRO A 193 4.11 24.31 -33.07
N ASN A 194 3.88 25.56 -32.68
CA ASN A 194 4.77 26.26 -31.76
C ASN A 194 4.41 26.01 -30.30
N GLY A 195 3.18 25.50 -30.03
CA GLY A 195 2.67 25.38 -28.68
C GLY A 195 2.51 26.74 -28.00
N PHE A 196 2.50 26.72 -26.67
CA PHE A 196 2.46 27.92 -25.85
C PHE A 196 3.13 27.68 -24.48
N THR A 197 3.85 28.69 -24.04
CA THR A 197 4.49 28.73 -22.73
C THR A 197 3.44 28.81 -21.63
N TRP A 198 3.64 28.08 -20.56
CA TRP A 198 2.90 28.22 -19.31
C TRP A 198 3.67 29.14 -18.37
N ASP A 199 3.04 30.19 -17.90
CA ASP A 199 3.59 31.08 -16.90
C ASP A 199 2.87 30.92 -15.56
N SER A 200 3.57 31.19 -14.47
CA SER A 200 3.02 31.14 -13.11
C SER A 200 2.29 29.83 -12.82
N VAL A 201 2.96 28.71 -13.11
CA VAL A 201 2.40 27.37 -12.92
C VAL A 201 2.40 27.01 -11.45
N TYR A 202 1.26 26.51 -10.97
CA TYR A 202 1.12 25.92 -9.65
C TYR A 202 0.68 24.49 -9.78
N VAL A 203 1.29 23.62 -8.97
CA VAL A 203 0.94 22.19 -8.86
C VAL A 203 0.48 21.92 -7.44
N GLY A 204 -0.69 21.36 -7.28
CA GLY A 204 -1.29 21.12 -5.98
C GLY A 204 -1.83 19.71 -5.81
N GLN A 205 -1.79 19.22 -4.58
CA GLN A 205 -2.43 18.00 -4.17
C GLN A 205 -3.67 18.32 -3.33
N TYR A 206 -4.83 18.19 -3.95
CA TYR A 206 -6.13 18.23 -3.28
C TYR A 206 -6.32 16.98 -2.42
N ALA A 207 -6.91 17.11 -1.23
CA ALA A 207 -7.22 15.97 -0.38
C ALA A 207 -8.47 16.18 0.48
N ASP A 208 -9.43 15.31 0.32
CA ASP A 208 -10.54 15.11 1.25
C ASP A 208 -10.09 14.09 2.30
N ILE A 209 -9.47 14.62 3.37
CA ILE A 209 -8.84 13.80 4.40
C ILE A 209 -9.89 13.39 5.43
N VAL A 210 -9.92 12.10 5.76
CA VAL A 210 -10.74 11.52 6.83
C VAL A 210 -9.84 10.75 7.79
N VAL A 211 -10.24 10.60 9.05
CA VAL A 211 -9.58 9.69 9.99
C VAL A 211 -10.68 8.88 10.65
N ARG A 212 -10.98 7.70 10.08
CA ARG A 212 -12.10 6.85 10.49
C ARG A 212 -11.83 5.38 10.27
N ASN A 213 -12.30 4.58 11.19
CA ASN A 213 -12.33 3.13 11.00
C ASN A 213 -13.65 2.72 10.35
N VAL A 214 -13.58 2.14 9.16
CA VAL A 214 -14.77 1.77 8.34
C VAL A 214 -15.55 0.60 8.92
N PHE A 215 -14.94 -0.24 9.77
CA PHE A 215 -15.59 -1.40 10.37
C PHE A 215 -16.24 -1.08 11.71
N THR A 216 -15.64 -0.20 12.51
CA THR A 216 -16.10 0.08 13.88
C THR A 216 -16.94 1.35 14.01
N THR A 217 -16.81 2.32 13.10
CA THR A 217 -17.56 3.57 13.14
C THR A 217 -19.00 3.36 12.70
N GLN A 218 -19.96 3.60 13.60
CA GLN A 218 -21.39 3.37 13.33
C GLN A 218 -22.10 4.57 12.67
N ASP A 219 -21.48 5.74 12.63
CA ASP A 219 -22.04 6.93 12.01
C ASP A 219 -22.32 6.75 10.52
N GLN A 220 -23.40 7.38 10.03
CA GLN A 220 -23.87 7.26 8.67
C GLN A 220 -23.82 8.59 7.91
N GLY A 221 -23.63 8.52 6.59
CA GLY A 221 -23.65 9.69 5.72
C GLY A 221 -22.57 10.72 6.10
N SER A 222 -22.92 12.01 6.10
CA SER A 222 -22.01 13.10 6.43
C SER A 222 -21.44 13.05 7.84
N ALA A 223 -22.13 12.42 8.79
CA ALA A 223 -21.63 12.29 10.17
C ALA A 223 -20.36 11.45 10.25
N PHE A 224 -20.20 10.46 9.38
CA PHE A 224 -18.97 9.67 9.27
C PHE A 224 -17.75 10.55 8.97
N PHE A 225 -17.89 11.53 8.09
CA PHE A 225 -16.78 12.38 7.62
C PHE A 225 -16.54 13.62 8.49
N ASN A 226 -17.46 13.97 9.41
CA ASN A 226 -17.46 15.23 10.15
C ASN A 226 -16.65 15.23 11.44
N LYS A 227 -15.59 14.43 11.55
CA LYS A 227 -14.90 14.27 12.84
C LYS A 227 -13.38 14.46 12.78
N GLY A 228 -12.88 14.85 11.63
CA GLY A 228 -11.45 15.15 11.45
C GLY A 228 -11.07 16.50 12.04
N GLY A 229 -9.86 16.62 12.58
CA GLY A 229 -9.13 17.86 12.77
C GLY A 229 -8.06 18.00 11.71
N LEU A 230 -7.61 19.21 11.44
CA LEU A 230 -6.52 19.50 10.51
C LEU A 230 -5.40 20.26 11.18
N GLY A 231 -4.16 20.04 10.70
CA GLY A 231 -2.99 20.81 11.06
C GLY A 231 -2.04 21.01 9.88
N TYR A 232 -1.03 21.84 10.09
CA TYR A 232 0.06 22.05 9.15
C TYR A 232 1.38 22.13 9.90
N LEU A 233 2.35 21.34 9.46
CA LEU A 233 3.74 21.37 9.94
C LEU A 233 4.54 22.24 8.98
N ASP A 234 4.81 23.48 9.37
CA ASP A 234 5.44 24.50 8.53
C ASP A 234 6.87 24.12 8.12
N ASP A 235 7.65 23.63 9.08
CA ASP A 235 9.03 23.20 8.86
C ASP A 235 9.17 21.90 8.04
N LEU A 236 8.07 21.17 7.86
CA LEU A 236 8.02 19.89 7.15
C LEU A 236 7.09 19.92 5.94
N TYR A 237 6.55 21.07 5.61
CA TYR A 237 5.66 21.24 4.44
C TYR A 237 4.57 20.19 4.34
N THR A 238 3.92 19.88 5.49
CA THR A 238 2.98 18.78 5.61
C THR A 238 1.65 19.24 6.14
N THR A 239 0.58 19.00 5.36
CA THR A 239 -0.80 19.06 5.88
C THR A 239 -1.15 17.69 6.48
N TYR A 240 -1.83 17.67 7.65
CA TYR A 240 -2.19 16.41 8.30
C TYR A 240 -3.58 16.49 8.93
N ALA A 241 -4.17 15.32 9.14
CA ALA A 241 -5.43 15.14 9.83
C ALA A 241 -5.31 14.15 10.99
N PHE A 242 -6.21 14.32 11.97
CA PHE A 242 -6.32 13.48 13.15
C PHE A 242 -7.77 13.36 13.58
N ASP A 243 -8.10 12.38 14.42
CA ASP A 243 -9.45 12.26 15.00
C ASP A 243 -9.68 13.32 16.09
N ALA A 244 -10.50 14.31 15.78
CA ALA A 244 -10.95 15.36 16.71
C ALA A 244 -12.33 15.07 17.33
N GLY A 245 -12.91 13.91 17.06
CA GLY A 245 -14.21 13.50 17.56
C GLY A 245 -14.21 13.21 19.06
N SER A 246 -15.15 13.77 19.80
CA SER A 246 -15.19 13.68 21.27
C SER A 246 -15.97 12.46 21.80
N ASN A 247 -16.71 11.75 20.97
CA ASN A 247 -17.72 10.76 21.41
C ASN A 247 -17.58 9.38 20.76
N ASP A 248 -16.54 9.15 19.95
CA ASP A 248 -16.34 7.85 19.31
C ASP A 248 -15.55 6.93 20.23
N SER A 249 -16.05 5.73 20.38
CA SER A 249 -15.32 4.66 21.04
C SER A 249 -15.25 3.48 20.04
N PRO A 250 -14.06 3.03 19.72
CA PRO A 250 -12.76 3.55 20.12
C PRO A 250 -12.35 4.81 19.34
N SER A 251 -11.57 5.70 19.99
CA SER A 251 -10.92 6.83 19.31
C SER A 251 -9.84 6.31 18.34
N ILE A 252 -9.69 6.99 17.21
CA ILE A 252 -8.64 6.67 16.24
C ILE A 252 -7.32 7.29 16.68
N ASN A 253 -6.30 6.47 16.82
CA ASN A 253 -4.99 6.85 17.37
C ASN A 253 -3.92 7.02 16.29
N THR A 254 -4.31 7.47 15.09
CA THR A 254 -3.40 7.65 13.96
C THR A 254 -3.47 9.07 13.41
N TYR A 255 -2.40 9.46 12.72
CA TYR A 255 -2.31 10.64 11.87
C TYR A 255 -2.21 10.20 10.42
N GLY A 256 -2.73 11.02 9.50
CA GLY A 256 -2.47 10.90 8.06
C GLY A 256 -2.23 12.26 7.45
N GLY A 257 -1.32 12.36 6.50
CA GLY A 257 -0.93 13.65 5.91
C GLY A 257 -0.34 13.55 4.52
N ILE A 258 -0.15 14.74 3.92
CA ILE A 258 0.46 14.91 2.61
C ILE A 258 1.54 15.98 2.71
N THR A 259 2.72 15.67 2.19
CA THR A 259 3.94 16.47 2.24
C THR A 259 4.34 16.89 0.82
N VAL A 260 4.95 18.05 0.64
CA VAL A 260 5.75 18.39 -0.55
C VAL A 260 7.22 18.15 -0.20
N LEU A 261 7.88 17.27 -0.94
CA LEU A 261 9.28 16.91 -0.72
C LEU A 261 10.25 17.77 -1.54
N GLY A 262 9.84 18.16 -2.74
CA GLY A 262 10.66 18.99 -3.62
C GLY A 262 10.08 19.07 -5.02
N SER A 263 10.81 19.78 -5.90
CA SER A 263 10.48 19.87 -7.32
C SER A 263 11.72 20.03 -8.19
N GLU A 264 11.58 19.69 -9.46
CA GLU A 264 12.59 19.83 -10.48
C GLU A 264 11.97 20.44 -11.73
N GLN A 265 12.74 21.26 -12.42
CA GLN A 265 12.37 21.80 -13.73
C GLN A 265 13.50 21.47 -14.70
N THR A 266 13.18 20.79 -15.79
CA THR A 266 14.15 20.35 -16.79
C THR A 266 13.97 21.13 -18.08
N ASP A 267 15.00 21.85 -18.49
CA ASP A 267 15.08 22.57 -19.76
C ASP A 267 15.17 21.56 -20.92
N PRO A 268 14.24 21.59 -21.90
CA PRO A 268 14.21 20.62 -22.99
C PRO A 268 15.35 20.81 -24.01
N ASP A 269 15.92 22.01 -24.13
CA ASP A 269 16.97 22.33 -25.11
C ASP A 269 18.38 21.96 -24.62
N THR A 270 18.61 22.16 -23.31
CA THR A 270 19.91 21.90 -22.67
C THR A 270 19.95 20.57 -21.93
N GLY A 271 18.79 20.05 -21.50
CA GLY A 271 18.68 18.91 -20.61
C GLY A 271 19.15 19.19 -19.18
N GLU A 272 19.40 20.46 -18.86
CA GLU A 272 19.76 20.87 -17.51
C GLU A 272 18.53 20.79 -16.59
N THR A 273 18.69 20.17 -15.42
CA THR A 273 17.64 20.05 -14.41
C THR A 273 18.01 20.89 -13.19
N ILE A 274 17.13 21.80 -12.81
CA ILE A 274 17.23 22.62 -11.61
C ILE A 274 16.37 21.98 -10.54
N PHE A 275 16.99 21.62 -9.43
CA PHE A 275 16.32 21.04 -8.27
C PHE A 275 16.01 22.09 -7.22
N TYR A 276 14.81 22.04 -6.67
CA TYR A 276 14.36 22.86 -5.57
C TYR A 276 13.90 22.00 -4.39
N HIS A 277 14.52 22.24 -3.24
CA HIS A 277 14.15 21.63 -1.98
C HIS A 277 13.52 22.69 -1.06
N PRO A 278 12.30 22.48 -0.53
CA PRO A 278 11.61 23.51 0.23
C PRO A 278 12.31 23.85 1.57
N MET A 279 13.04 22.91 2.17
CA MET A 279 13.83 23.15 3.38
C MET A 279 15.11 23.97 3.13
N ASN A 280 15.49 24.19 1.87
CA ASN A 280 16.65 25.00 1.52
C ASN A 280 16.26 26.14 0.58
N PRO A 281 15.82 27.29 1.12
CA PRO A 281 15.40 28.44 0.32
C PRO A 281 16.56 29.16 -0.37
N LEU A 282 17.81 28.72 -0.19
CA LEU A 282 19.02 29.42 -0.69
C LEU A 282 19.39 29.07 -2.13
N VAL A 283 18.63 28.23 -2.84
CA VAL A 283 18.79 28.08 -4.28
C VAL A 283 18.24 29.37 -4.95
N GLU A 284 19.07 30.41 -4.93
CA GLU A 284 18.74 31.75 -5.45
C GLU A 284 18.57 31.78 -6.99
N ASP A 285 18.73 30.66 -7.70
CA ASP A 285 18.95 30.63 -9.14
C ASP A 285 17.75 30.24 -10.01
N PHE A 286 16.55 30.19 -9.50
CA PHE A 286 15.38 30.18 -10.39
C PHE A 286 15.11 31.56 -11.07
N GLY A 287 16.04 32.50 -10.99
CA GLY A 287 16.01 33.80 -11.68
C GLY A 287 14.84 34.73 -11.35
N LEU A 288 13.77 34.23 -10.74
CA LEU A 288 12.49 34.92 -10.53
C LEU A 288 11.83 34.59 -9.17
N GLY A 289 12.57 33.97 -8.25
CA GLY A 289 12.10 33.49 -6.94
C GLY A 289 11.80 31.99 -6.96
N SER A 290 12.24 31.33 -5.92
CA SER A 290 11.99 29.87 -5.74
C SER A 290 10.50 29.59 -5.65
N PRO A 291 10.02 28.44 -6.16
CA PRO A 291 8.68 27.98 -5.89
C PRO A 291 8.43 27.87 -4.39
N LEU A 292 7.28 28.30 -3.92
CA LEU A 292 6.90 28.26 -2.51
C LEU A 292 5.86 27.19 -2.28
N VAL A 293 5.96 26.52 -1.12
CA VAL A 293 4.94 25.57 -0.68
C VAL A 293 3.95 26.27 0.23
N ASP A 294 2.64 26.09 -0.02
CA ASP A 294 1.60 26.69 0.79
C ASP A 294 0.41 25.75 1.03
N PRO A 295 -0.09 25.68 2.25
CA PRO A 295 -1.32 24.97 2.57
C PRO A 295 -2.53 25.87 2.33
N SER A 296 -3.62 25.25 1.88
CA SER A 296 -4.95 25.86 1.86
C SER A 296 -5.97 24.84 2.36
N TYR A 297 -7.10 25.30 2.90
CA TYR A 297 -8.16 24.41 3.32
C TYR A 297 -9.53 25.07 3.20
N TRP A 298 -10.57 24.25 3.16
CA TRP A 298 -11.97 24.68 3.20
C TRP A 298 -12.85 23.61 3.84
N LEU A 299 -14.12 23.96 4.06
CA LEU A 299 -15.11 23.02 4.55
C LEU A 299 -15.89 22.40 3.39
N PHE A 300 -16.08 21.09 3.43
CA PHE A 300 -16.84 20.35 2.43
C PHE A 300 -18.21 20.97 2.12
N SER A 301 -18.93 21.44 3.13
CA SER A 301 -20.32 21.94 3.01
C SER A 301 -20.45 23.46 3.10
N ALA A 302 -19.36 24.23 3.12
CA ALA A 302 -19.45 25.68 3.14
C ALA A 302 -19.82 26.24 1.75
N GLY A 303 -21.00 26.79 1.63
CA GLY A 303 -21.50 27.35 0.35
C GLY A 303 -21.07 28.81 0.08
N THR A 304 -20.53 29.53 1.06
CA THR A 304 -20.13 30.94 0.95
C THR A 304 -19.02 31.29 1.94
N GLY A 305 -18.29 32.38 1.67
CA GLY A 305 -17.24 32.89 2.53
C GLY A 305 -15.87 32.24 2.33
N VAL A 306 -14.92 32.53 3.22
CA VAL A 306 -13.53 32.12 3.13
C VAL A 306 -13.31 30.59 3.14
N PHE A 307 -14.25 29.84 3.67
CA PHE A 307 -14.23 28.38 3.70
C PHE A 307 -15.01 27.73 2.54
N GLN A 308 -15.45 28.51 1.55
CA GLN A 308 -16.15 27.97 0.39
C GLN A 308 -15.20 27.11 -0.45
N GLY A 309 -15.69 25.96 -0.88
CA GLY A 309 -14.99 25.12 -1.85
C GLY A 309 -14.84 25.82 -3.20
N PRO A 310 -13.68 25.73 -3.86
CA PRO A 310 -13.42 26.36 -5.16
C PRO A 310 -14.22 25.63 -6.27
N ASN A 311 -15.14 26.33 -6.89
CA ASN A 311 -16.04 25.78 -7.92
C ASN A 311 -15.77 26.33 -9.33
N SER A 312 -14.70 27.07 -9.52
CA SER A 312 -14.25 27.62 -10.81
C SER A 312 -12.74 27.57 -10.89
N ASP A 313 -12.19 27.63 -12.11
CA ASP A 313 -10.76 27.62 -12.35
C ASP A 313 -10.04 28.80 -11.66
N LEU A 314 -10.66 29.97 -11.65
CA LEU A 314 -10.13 31.12 -10.92
C LEU A 314 -9.99 30.81 -9.41
N LEU A 315 -11.01 30.30 -8.78
CA LEU A 315 -10.98 29.98 -7.35
C LEU A 315 -10.05 28.81 -7.04
N ARG A 316 -9.93 27.83 -7.94
CA ARG A 316 -8.97 26.72 -7.80
C ARG A 316 -7.53 27.23 -7.89
N TYR A 317 -7.26 28.09 -8.86
CA TYR A 317 -5.94 28.74 -9.02
C TYR A 317 -5.60 29.63 -7.82
N GLU A 318 -6.56 30.44 -7.33
CA GLU A 318 -6.38 31.25 -6.11
C GLU A 318 -6.03 30.37 -4.89
N ARG A 319 -6.63 29.17 -4.79
CA ARG A 319 -6.29 28.21 -3.71
C ARG A 319 -4.88 27.69 -3.82
N MET A 320 -4.39 27.42 -5.03
CA MET A 320 -3.02 26.95 -5.27
C MET A 320 -2.00 28.06 -5.15
N SER A 321 -2.34 29.30 -5.56
CA SER A 321 -1.40 30.41 -5.67
C SER A 321 -1.33 31.32 -4.44
N GLN A 322 -1.98 30.94 -3.34
CA GLN A 322 -2.05 31.75 -2.11
C GLN A 322 -2.68 33.14 -2.26
N GLN A 323 -3.19 33.46 -3.44
CA GLN A 323 -3.90 34.72 -3.70
C GLN A 323 -5.33 34.69 -3.16
N PHE A 324 -5.61 33.72 -2.27
CA PHE A 324 -6.89 33.69 -1.58
C PHE A 324 -7.05 35.01 -0.82
N PRO A 325 -7.99 35.85 -1.22
CA PRO A 325 -8.07 37.18 -0.65
C PRO A 325 -8.25 37.05 0.85
N LEU A 326 -7.31 37.65 1.57
CA LEU A 326 -7.54 38.00 2.95
C LEU A 326 -8.73 38.96 2.92
N ASP A 327 -9.93 38.48 3.27
CA ASP A 327 -11.06 39.37 3.44
C ASP A 327 -10.69 40.35 4.56
N GLU A 328 -10.42 41.60 4.19
CA GLU A 328 -10.08 42.65 5.15
C GLU A 328 -11.20 42.88 6.19
N THR A 329 -12.41 42.38 5.90
CA THR A 329 -13.55 42.42 6.84
C THR A 329 -13.52 41.24 7.82
N GLU A 330 -12.77 40.16 7.52
CA GLU A 330 -12.46 39.05 8.42
C GLU A 330 -10.95 38.77 8.49
N PRO A 331 -10.10 39.76 8.79
CA PRO A 331 -8.65 39.65 8.74
C PRO A 331 -8.10 38.57 9.68
N ALA A 332 -8.81 38.33 10.76
CA ALA A 332 -8.49 37.26 11.70
C ALA A 332 -8.73 35.85 11.12
N ALA A 333 -9.54 35.71 10.09
CA ALA A 333 -9.95 34.37 9.66
C ALA A 333 -8.90 33.68 8.81
N SER A 334 -8.22 34.37 7.88
CA SER A 334 -7.28 33.70 6.98
C SER A 334 -5.84 33.67 7.52
N GLU A 335 -5.31 34.76 8.03
CA GLU A 335 -3.99 34.78 8.65
C GLU A 335 -4.02 34.07 10.01
N THR A 336 -5.05 34.28 10.81
CA THR A 336 -5.26 33.56 12.07
C THR A 336 -5.60 32.08 11.84
N ASN A 337 -6.26 31.71 10.75
CA ASN A 337 -6.51 30.31 10.42
C ASN A 337 -5.27 29.61 9.88
N ARG A 338 -4.44 30.29 9.10
CA ARG A 338 -3.12 29.79 8.70
C ARG A 338 -2.20 29.60 9.90
N GLU A 339 -2.15 30.58 10.81
CA GLU A 339 -1.40 30.48 12.05
C GLU A 339 -2.01 29.43 13.01
N ARG A 340 -3.32 29.26 13.05
CA ARG A 340 -3.96 28.16 13.79
C ARG A 340 -3.67 26.79 13.22
N LEU A 341 -3.59 26.66 11.89
CA LEU A 341 -3.14 25.39 11.29
C LEU A 341 -1.69 25.09 11.65
N ARG A 342 -0.84 26.12 11.71
CA ARG A 342 0.58 25.97 12.07
C ARG A 342 0.81 25.66 13.55
N THR A 343 0.06 26.28 14.44
CA THR A 343 0.34 26.23 15.89
C THR A 343 -0.53 25.24 16.63
N ASP A 344 -1.83 25.26 16.40
CA ASP A 344 -2.81 24.54 17.23
C ASP A 344 -3.63 23.52 16.42
N GLY A 345 -3.54 23.55 15.08
CA GLY A 345 -4.43 22.81 14.21
C GLY A 345 -5.91 23.23 14.35
N GLN A 346 -6.78 22.62 13.57
CA GLN A 346 -8.24 22.74 13.76
C GLN A 346 -8.69 21.64 14.70
N GLN A 347 -8.69 21.93 16.01
CA GLN A 347 -9.05 21.00 17.06
C GLN A 347 -10.56 20.69 17.12
N SER A 348 -11.39 21.48 16.42
CA SER A 348 -12.81 21.21 16.32
C SER A 348 -13.09 20.20 15.22
N GLN A 349 -13.94 19.22 15.51
CA GLN A 349 -14.38 18.26 14.51
C GLN A 349 -15.08 18.94 13.32
N GLY A 350 -14.76 18.48 12.10
CA GLY A 350 -15.34 18.97 10.86
C GLY A 350 -15.04 18.04 9.68
N ASN A 351 -15.71 18.28 8.56
CA ASN A 351 -15.34 17.68 7.28
C ASN A 351 -14.50 18.70 6.52
N TYR A 352 -13.19 18.58 6.66
CA TYR A 352 -12.21 19.49 6.09
C TYR A 352 -11.62 18.93 4.82
N ILE A 353 -11.42 19.79 3.85
CA ILE A 353 -10.64 19.54 2.64
C ILE A 353 -9.34 20.30 2.79
N SER A 354 -8.22 19.65 2.51
CA SER A 354 -6.91 20.29 2.47
C SER A 354 -6.37 20.35 1.04
N MET A 355 -5.48 21.29 0.82
CA MET A 355 -4.68 21.47 -0.37
C MET A 355 -3.27 21.79 0.09
N ILE A 356 -2.29 21.15 -0.52
CA ILE A 356 -0.91 21.59 -0.46
C ILE A 356 -0.41 21.81 -1.88
N SER A 357 0.23 22.94 -2.15
CA SER A 357 0.64 23.32 -3.49
C SER A 357 2.05 23.88 -3.50
N ILE A 358 2.69 23.84 -4.65
CA ILE A 358 4.01 24.41 -4.91
C ILE A 358 3.98 25.22 -6.20
N GLY A 359 4.64 26.37 -6.20
CA GLY A 359 4.76 27.29 -7.33
C GLY A 359 5.11 28.72 -6.88
N PRO A 360 5.22 29.69 -7.81
CA PRO A 360 5.05 29.51 -9.25
C PRO A 360 6.29 28.92 -9.94
N PHE A 361 6.07 28.00 -10.87
CA PHE A 361 7.07 27.70 -11.90
C PHE A 361 6.85 28.68 -13.07
N ARG A 362 7.92 29.19 -13.67
CA ARG A 362 7.83 30.24 -14.70
C ARG A 362 8.41 29.75 -16.00
N ASP A 363 7.86 30.32 -17.08
CA ASP A 363 8.35 30.13 -18.44
C ASP A 363 8.51 28.67 -18.86
N VAL A 364 7.52 27.82 -18.47
CA VAL A 364 7.52 26.39 -18.83
C VAL A 364 7.23 26.27 -20.32
N GLU A 365 8.29 26.12 -21.10
CA GLU A 365 8.25 26.07 -22.53
C GLU A 365 7.61 24.77 -23.08
N PRO A 366 7.11 24.77 -24.33
CA PRO A 366 6.66 23.55 -24.97
C PRO A 366 7.76 22.48 -25.03
N GLY A 367 7.49 21.31 -24.48
CA GLY A 367 8.43 20.19 -24.33
C GLY A 367 9.13 20.12 -22.98
N GLU A 368 9.07 21.17 -22.18
CA GLU A 368 9.67 21.20 -20.86
C GLU A 368 8.84 20.40 -19.86
N THR A 369 9.51 19.82 -18.84
CA THR A 369 8.91 19.03 -17.80
C THR A 369 9.17 19.64 -16.42
N ILE A 370 8.12 19.75 -15.63
CA ILE A 370 8.17 19.99 -14.18
C ILE A 370 7.95 18.66 -13.48
N SER A 371 8.84 18.30 -12.54
CA SER A 371 8.64 17.19 -11.64
C SER A 371 8.33 17.71 -10.24
N VAL A 372 7.27 17.19 -9.62
CA VAL A 372 6.92 17.50 -8.23
C VAL A 372 6.85 16.18 -7.45
N TYR A 373 7.42 16.21 -6.24
CA TYR A 373 7.45 15.08 -5.36
C TYR A 373 6.54 15.32 -4.16
N PHE A 374 5.52 14.49 -4.03
CA PHE A 374 4.62 14.48 -2.89
C PHE A 374 4.88 13.23 -2.04
N GLY A 375 4.59 13.32 -0.75
CA GLY A 375 4.58 12.18 0.15
C GLY A 375 3.21 12.00 0.78
N PHE A 376 2.68 10.77 0.78
CA PHE A 376 1.55 10.38 1.60
C PHE A 376 2.10 9.62 2.80
N VAL A 377 1.74 10.02 4.00
CA VAL A 377 2.33 9.53 5.24
C VAL A 377 1.27 9.32 6.31
N ALA A 378 1.43 8.25 7.10
CA ALA A 378 0.60 8.03 8.28
C ALA A 378 1.46 7.47 9.42
N ALA A 379 1.01 7.64 10.66
CA ALA A 379 1.66 7.02 11.81
C ALA A 379 0.70 6.88 12.99
N GLU A 380 0.97 5.92 13.86
CA GLU A 380 0.29 5.77 15.14
C GLU A 380 0.83 6.74 16.19
N LYS A 381 -0.04 7.15 17.10
CA LYS A 381 0.37 7.89 18.29
C LYS A 381 1.13 6.98 19.25
N PRO A 382 2.07 7.50 20.04
CA PRO A 382 2.74 6.73 21.09
C PRO A 382 1.72 6.05 22.03
N ALA A 383 2.10 4.91 22.60
CA ALA A 383 1.24 4.10 23.47
C ALA A 383 0.60 4.91 24.63
N ASP A 384 1.32 5.86 25.20
CA ASP A 384 0.84 6.72 26.30
C ASP A 384 -0.29 7.67 25.89
N PHE A 385 -0.50 7.87 24.58
CA PHE A 385 -1.56 8.68 24.00
C PHE A 385 -2.70 7.86 23.42
N GLN A 386 -2.57 6.54 23.40
CA GLN A 386 -3.60 5.63 22.90
C GLN A 386 -4.66 5.35 23.96
N GLY A 387 -5.93 5.31 23.57
CA GLY A 387 -7.01 4.90 24.46
C GLY A 387 -7.36 5.89 25.56
N ILE A 388 -6.88 7.14 25.53
CA ILE A 388 -7.29 8.17 26.48
C ILE A 388 -8.75 8.48 26.27
N SER A 389 -9.56 8.08 27.25
CA SER A 389 -10.99 8.33 27.25
C SER A 389 -11.27 9.84 27.29
N GLY A 390 -11.89 10.36 26.24
CA GLY A 390 -12.55 11.65 26.30
C GLY A 390 -12.17 12.69 25.25
N LYS A 391 -10.97 12.72 24.69
CA LYS A 391 -10.61 13.50 23.47
C LYS A 391 -9.30 12.98 22.88
N PRO A 392 -9.21 12.80 21.56
CA PRO A 392 -7.94 12.65 20.87
C PRO A 392 -7.06 13.86 21.18
N VAL A 393 -5.83 13.61 21.59
CA VAL A 393 -4.86 14.67 21.85
C VAL A 393 -4.06 14.89 20.58
N ASP A 394 -3.97 16.14 20.13
CA ASP A 394 -3.05 16.57 19.10
C ASP A 394 -2.06 17.58 19.69
N ASN A 395 -0.84 17.15 19.89
CA ASN A 395 0.26 17.97 20.38
C ASN A 395 1.60 17.43 19.83
N GLU A 396 2.70 18.12 20.11
CA GLU A 396 4.03 17.76 19.65
C GLU A 396 4.44 16.35 20.07
N GLU A 397 4.21 15.94 21.30
CA GLU A 397 4.56 14.60 21.79
C GLU A 397 3.75 13.51 21.09
N SER A 398 2.43 13.73 20.89
CA SER A 398 1.57 12.75 20.20
C SER A 398 1.89 12.63 18.72
N ARG A 399 2.46 13.67 18.11
CA ARG A 399 2.89 13.68 16.71
C ARG A 399 4.29 13.13 16.47
N ALA A 400 5.08 12.87 17.51
CA ALA A 400 6.50 12.49 17.36
C ALA A 400 6.74 11.34 16.37
N PRO A 401 6.00 10.21 16.38
CA PRO A 401 6.19 9.16 15.37
C PRO A 401 5.79 9.60 13.95
N PHE A 402 4.80 10.47 13.83
CA PHE A 402 4.38 11.01 12.54
C PHE A 402 5.46 11.94 11.96
N VAL A 403 6.05 12.81 12.78
CA VAL A 403 7.17 13.66 12.41
C VAL A 403 8.39 12.83 12.01
N GLU A 404 8.69 11.76 12.74
CA GLU A 404 9.80 10.86 12.42
C GLU A 404 9.58 10.16 11.06
N SER A 405 8.36 9.71 10.77
CA SER A 405 8.03 9.14 9.45
C SER A 405 8.22 10.15 8.32
N ILE A 406 7.88 11.43 8.53
CA ILE A 406 8.14 12.50 7.55
C ILE A 406 9.63 12.74 7.38
N ASN A 407 10.41 12.79 8.46
CA ASN A 407 11.86 12.96 8.39
C ASN A 407 12.52 11.79 7.65
N SER A 408 12.08 10.55 7.91
CA SER A 408 12.54 9.37 7.17
C SER A 408 12.20 9.47 5.68
N MET A 409 11.02 9.95 5.34
CA MET A 409 10.61 10.17 3.96
C MET A 409 11.49 11.21 3.26
N PHE A 410 11.86 12.31 3.93
CA PHE A 410 12.82 13.28 3.40
C PHE A 410 14.20 12.66 3.20
N ARG A 411 14.72 11.89 4.15
CA ARG A 411 16.00 11.18 4.01
C ARG A 411 16.02 10.27 2.78
N VAL A 412 14.97 9.48 2.60
CA VAL A 412 14.81 8.61 1.42
C VAL A 412 14.76 9.42 0.13
N PHE A 413 13.98 10.50 0.11
CA PHE A 413 13.85 11.36 -1.07
C PHE A 413 15.17 12.04 -1.45
N LEU A 414 15.89 12.60 -0.47
CA LEU A 414 17.13 13.34 -0.71
C LEU A 414 18.26 12.43 -1.21
N GLY A 415 18.32 11.19 -0.75
CA GLY A 415 19.36 10.26 -1.14
C GLY A 415 20.75 10.78 -0.81
N GLU A 416 21.61 10.95 -1.82
CA GLU A 416 22.97 11.45 -1.68
C GLU A 416 23.05 12.95 -1.32
N ASP A 417 21.97 13.72 -1.47
CA ASP A 417 21.92 15.15 -1.10
C ASP A 417 21.69 15.36 0.40
N THR A 418 22.60 14.85 1.21
CA THR A 418 22.47 14.78 2.68
C THR A 418 22.35 16.13 3.39
N ASP A 419 22.78 17.23 2.75
CA ASP A 419 22.67 18.61 3.28
C ASP A 419 21.53 19.41 2.63
N SER A 420 20.72 18.80 1.77
CA SER A 420 19.55 19.40 1.10
C SER A 420 19.89 20.63 0.23
N THR A 421 21.12 20.76 -0.24
CA THR A 421 21.54 21.93 -1.02
C THR A 421 21.26 21.79 -2.52
N GLY A 422 21.06 20.57 -3.00
CA GLY A 422 21.00 20.26 -4.44
C GLY A 422 22.36 20.44 -5.15
N VAL A 423 23.41 20.78 -4.41
CA VAL A 423 24.74 21.04 -4.97
C VAL A 423 25.58 19.76 -4.93
N TYR A 424 26.05 19.37 -6.12
CA TYR A 424 26.97 18.24 -6.25
C TYR A 424 28.31 18.52 -5.58
N THR A 425 28.80 17.54 -4.81
CA THR A 425 30.19 17.47 -4.34
C THR A 425 30.64 15.99 -4.43
N GLU A 426 31.97 15.78 -4.65
CA GLU A 426 32.53 14.42 -4.70
C GLU A 426 32.31 13.61 -3.41
N GLU A 427 32.13 14.28 -2.27
CA GLU A 427 31.89 13.63 -0.96
C GLU A 427 30.48 13.10 -0.84
N LYS A 428 29.50 13.67 -1.60
CA LYS A 428 28.11 13.22 -1.61
C LYS A 428 27.85 12.14 -2.66
N ASP A 429 28.66 12.09 -3.71
CA ASP A 429 28.53 11.12 -4.81
C ASP A 429 29.14 9.78 -4.39
N VAL A 430 28.36 8.97 -3.72
CA VAL A 430 28.82 7.71 -3.11
C VAL A 430 29.16 6.64 -4.14
N ASN A 431 28.59 6.71 -5.35
CA ASN A 431 28.81 5.75 -6.42
C ASN A 431 29.72 6.22 -7.54
N ASP A 432 30.33 7.43 -7.41
CA ASP A 432 31.26 8.01 -8.37
C ASP A 432 30.66 8.19 -9.79
N ASN A 433 29.34 8.49 -9.89
CA ASN A 433 28.69 8.65 -11.20
C ASN A 433 28.60 10.11 -11.68
N GLY A 434 29.06 11.07 -10.89
CA GLY A 434 29.17 12.48 -11.23
C GLY A 434 27.89 13.29 -11.05
N ARG A 435 26.92 12.76 -10.29
CA ARG A 435 25.65 13.42 -9.99
C ARG A 435 25.15 13.04 -8.59
N LEU A 436 24.15 13.74 -8.07
CA LEU A 436 23.44 13.34 -6.84
C LEU A 436 22.26 12.45 -7.21
N ASP A 437 22.26 11.24 -6.68
CA ASP A 437 21.18 10.29 -6.89
C ASP A 437 20.11 10.43 -5.80
N ARG A 438 18.83 10.58 -6.21
CA ARG A 438 17.66 10.52 -5.34
C ARG A 438 17.37 9.06 -4.98
N PHE A 439 16.68 8.87 -3.85
CA PHE A 439 16.22 7.56 -3.39
C PHE A 439 17.37 6.56 -3.16
N ARG A 440 18.57 7.05 -2.93
CA ARG A 440 19.72 6.27 -2.55
C ARG A 440 20.01 6.49 -1.06
N PHE A 441 19.83 5.46 -0.29
CA PHE A 441 19.97 5.47 1.17
C PHE A 441 20.44 4.09 1.63
N PRO A 442 21.03 3.95 2.82
CA PRO A 442 21.38 2.67 3.39
C PRO A 442 20.15 1.77 3.49
N THR A 443 20.31 0.52 3.08
CA THR A 443 19.23 -0.47 3.12
C THR A 443 19.65 -1.62 4.02
N PRO A 444 18.70 -2.25 4.73
CA PRO A 444 19.03 -3.48 5.44
C PRO A 444 19.52 -4.54 4.47
N PRO A 445 20.23 -5.56 4.92
CA PRO A 445 20.60 -6.70 4.09
C PRO A 445 19.37 -7.33 3.43
N ASP A 446 19.55 -8.02 2.32
CA ASP A 446 18.47 -8.72 1.63
C ASP A 446 17.72 -9.68 2.58
N ALA A 447 16.39 -9.76 2.44
CA ALA A 447 15.64 -10.73 3.23
C ALA A 447 16.03 -12.15 2.83
N PRO A 448 16.42 -13.03 3.78
CA PRO A 448 16.81 -14.39 3.44
C PRO A 448 15.62 -15.17 2.86
N ASN A 449 15.88 -16.05 1.90
CA ASN A 449 14.89 -17.04 1.51
C ASN A 449 14.70 -18.03 2.64
N PHE A 450 13.47 -18.32 3.01
CA PHE A 450 13.22 -19.27 4.06
C PHE A 450 12.06 -20.21 3.73
N ARG A 451 12.07 -21.37 4.37
CA ARG A 451 11.09 -22.42 4.20
C ARG A 451 10.64 -22.97 5.55
N VAL A 452 9.37 -23.34 5.65
CA VAL A 452 8.82 -23.97 6.84
C VAL A 452 8.33 -25.37 6.52
N GLU A 453 8.82 -26.35 7.27
CA GLU A 453 8.30 -27.71 7.27
C GLU A 453 7.48 -27.94 8.53
N LEU A 454 6.28 -28.54 8.39
CA LEU A 454 5.32 -28.70 9.48
C LEU A 454 5.19 -30.16 9.92
N GLU A 455 5.16 -30.33 11.24
CA GLU A 455 4.67 -31.54 11.91
C GLU A 455 3.50 -31.19 12.81
N ALA A 456 2.89 -32.18 13.48
CA ALA A 456 1.65 -32.01 14.24
C ALA A 456 1.67 -30.86 15.26
N SER A 457 2.79 -30.58 15.89
CA SER A 457 2.93 -29.50 16.87
C SER A 457 4.25 -28.74 16.76
N THR A 458 4.92 -28.87 15.63
CA THR A 458 6.26 -28.33 15.41
C THR A 458 6.34 -27.70 14.02
N ALA A 459 7.01 -26.56 13.92
CA ALA A 459 7.41 -25.94 12.67
C ALA A 459 8.96 -25.89 12.64
N THR A 460 9.55 -26.43 11.59
CA THR A 460 10.98 -26.34 11.36
C THR A 460 11.22 -25.27 10.29
N ILE A 461 11.92 -24.21 10.65
CA ILE A 461 12.25 -23.09 9.79
C ILE A 461 13.67 -23.30 9.26
N TYR A 462 13.84 -23.25 7.95
CA TYR A 462 15.11 -23.28 7.26
C TYR A 462 15.30 -21.95 6.52
N TRP A 463 16.54 -21.40 6.51
CA TRP A 463 16.86 -20.21 5.72
C TRP A 463 18.25 -20.28 5.12
N ASP A 464 18.46 -19.50 4.06
CA ASP A 464 19.73 -19.42 3.35
C ASP A 464 20.66 -18.34 3.94
N ASP A 465 21.83 -18.16 3.35
CA ASP A 465 22.84 -17.18 3.74
C ASP A 465 22.93 -16.01 2.73
N SER A 466 21.91 -15.78 1.90
CA SER A 466 21.91 -14.70 0.89
C SER A 466 22.09 -13.31 1.50
N ALA A 467 21.52 -13.08 2.69
CA ALA A 467 21.68 -11.83 3.41
C ALA A 467 23.12 -11.50 3.80
N GLU A 468 23.98 -12.52 4.01
CA GLU A 468 25.39 -12.33 4.39
C GLU A 468 26.25 -11.79 3.23
N GLU A 469 25.76 -11.94 1.99
CA GLU A 469 26.41 -11.46 0.77
C GLU A 469 25.78 -10.13 0.28
N SER A 470 24.76 -9.63 0.97
CA SER A 470 24.12 -8.35 0.65
C SER A 470 25.10 -7.21 0.76
N VAL A 471 25.07 -6.32 -0.23
CA VAL A 471 25.94 -5.15 -0.29
C VAL A 471 25.09 -3.91 -0.12
N ASP A 472 25.38 -3.12 0.91
CA ASP A 472 24.68 -1.84 1.10
C ASP A 472 24.93 -0.92 -0.10
N PRO A 473 23.88 -0.35 -0.72
CA PRO A 473 23.99 0.41 -1.96
C PRO A 473 24.72 1.74 -1.79
N VAL A 474 24.92 2.21 -0.56
CA VAL A 474 25.58 3.47 -0.25
C VAL A 474 27.02 3.26 0.10
N THR A 475 27.33 2.33 0.99
CA THR A 475 28.70 2.08 1.44
C THR A 475 29.48 1.17 0.49
N ASN A 476 28.77 0.41 -0.37
CA ASN A 476 29.33 -0.68 -1.18
C ASN A 476 30.07 -1.75 -0.36
N GLU A 477 29.72 -1.88 0.92
CA GLU A 477 30.28 -2.87 1.84
C GLU A 477 29.20 -3.88 2.25
N THR A 478 29.63 -5.08 2.63
CA THR A 478 28.76 -6.04 3.30
C THR A 478 28.76 -5.70 4.79
N ASP A 479 27.65 -5.26 5.30
CA ASP A 479 27.46 -4.80 6.68
C ASP A 479 26.46 -5.66 7.46
N PHE A 480 26.18 -6.86 6.97
CA PHE A 480 25.31 -7.84 7.63
C PHE A 480 25.78 -8.13 9.06
N GLU A 481 24.85 -8.03 10.00
CA GLU A 481 25.08 -8.33 11.41
C GLU A 481 24.40 -9.62 11.87
N GLY A 482 23.14 -9.86 11.45
CA GLY A 482 22.45 -11.01 11.99
C GLY A 482 21.06 -11.28 11.44
N TYR A 483 20.42 -12.30 12.03
CA TYR A 483 19.05 -12.74 11.72
C TYR A 483 18.14 -12.64 12.94
N LYS A 484 16.89 -12.25 12.72
CA LYS A 484 15.82 -12.38 13.71
C LYS A 484 14.70 -13.27 13.19
N LEU A 485 14.22 -14.16 14.03
CA LEU A 485 13.09 -15.02 13.75
C LEU A 485 11.86 -14.44 14.45
N TYR A 486 10.81 -14.23 13.69
CA TYR A 486 9.54 -13.71 14.19
C TYR A 486 8.46 -14.78 14.19
N ARG A 487 7.59 -14.68 15.16
CA ARG A 487 6.35 -15.43 15.25
C ARG A 487 5.19 -14.49 15.51
N THR A 488 4.12 -14.68 14.79
CA THR A 488 2.85 -13.99 15.00
C THR A 488 1.78 -15.03 15.27
N ASP A 489 1.04 -14.89 16.36
CA ASP A 489 -0.09 -15.72 16.72
C ASP A 489 -1.36 -15.08 16.14
N LEU A 490 -1.72 -15.44 14.91
CA LEU A 490 -2.78 -14.74 14.17
C LEU A 490 -4.17 -14.94 14.81
N GLY A 491 -4.50 -16.14 15.22
CA GLY A 491 -5.83 -16.42 15.82
C GLY A 491 -6.96 -15.77 15.02
N ASP A 492 -7.76 -14.94 15.69
CA ASP A 492 -8.78 -14.05 15.13
C ASP A 492 -8.39 -12.56 15.18
N ASP A 493 -7.15 -12.25 15.55
CA ASP A 493 -6.62 -10.88 15.56
C ASP A 493 -6.39 -10.39 14.12
N LEU A 494 -7.03 -9.27 13.77
CA LEU A 494 -6.93 -8.69 12.44
C LEU A 494 -5.62 -7.91 12.24
N ASN A 495 -4.92 -7.56 13.32
CA ASN A 495 -3.66 -6.83 13.26
C ASN A 495 -2.65 -7.33 14.32
N PRO A 496 -2.25 -8.59 14.24
CA PRO A 496 -1.36 -9.18 15.23
C PRO A 496 0.07 -8.63 15.05
N THR A 497 0.72 -8.32 16.16
CA THR A 497 2.09 -7.82 16.18
C THR A 497 3.10 -8.97 16.10
N PRO A 498 4.02 -8.99 15.15
CA PRO A 498 5.14 -9.94 15.12
C PRO A 498 6.00 -9.82 16.38
N ARG A 499 6.41 -10.95 16.93
CA ARG A 499 7.29 -11.01 18.12
C ARG A 499 8.56 -11.75 17.78
N VAL A 500 9.71 -11.15 18.10
CA VAL A 500 11.01 -11.84 18.02
C VAL A 500 10.99 -13.06 18.96
N ILE A 501 11.27 -14.23 18.42
CA ILE A 501 11.40 -15.46 19.19
C ILE A 501 12.86 -15.89 19.34
N ARG A 502 13.73 -15.49 18.40
CA ARG A 502 15.17 -15.71 18.43
C ARG A 502 15.88 -14.60 17.65
N GLU A 503 17.10 -14.33 18.09
CA GLU A 503 18.05 -13.45 17.42
C GLU A 503 19.43 -14.11 17.43
N TYR A 504 20.09 -14.07 16.28
CA TYR A 504 21.41 -14.61 16.05
C TYR A 504 22.23 -13.53 15.33
N ASP A 505 23.37 -13.17 15.92
CA ASP A 505 24.19 -12.04 15.49
C ASP A 505 25.68 -12.37 15.48
N THR A 506 26.45 -11.55 14.78
CA THR A 506 27.91 -11.67 14.68
C THR A 506 28.53 -11.36 16.03
N PRO A 507 29.34 -12.26 16.60
CA PRO A 507 29.94 -12.04 17.91
C PRO A 507 31.15 -11.11 17.85
N GLY A 508 31.29 -10.22 18.86
CA GLY A 508 32.51 -9.44 19.10
C GLY A 508 32.39 -7.96 18.78
N ASN A 509 31.19 -7.45 18.61
CA ASN A 509 30.89 -6.03 18.42
C ASN A 509 29.87 -5.52 19.46
N ASP A 510 29.41 -4.28 19.29
CA ASP A 510 28.48 -3.62 20.24
C ASP A 510 27.01 -3.70 19.76
N VAL A 511 26.70 -4.40 18.64
CA VAL A 511 25.35 -4.58 18.11
C VAL A 511 24.81 -5.93 18.55
N GLY A 512 23.51 -5.99 18.89
CA GLY A 512 22.82 -7.23 19.26
C GLY A 512 23.30 -7.84 20.59
N PHE A 513 23.33 -9.16 20.66
CA PHE A 513 23.62 -9.93 21.89
C PHE A 513 24.87 -10.81 21.79
N ASN A 514 25.60 -10.75 20.68
CA ASN A 514 26.79 -11.56 20.42
C ASN A 514 26.54 -13.09 20.51
N THR A 515 25.40 -13.55 19.98
CA THR A 515 24.93 -14.94 20.10
C THR A 515 25.71 -15.91 19.22
N GLY A 516 26.18 -15.46 18.06
CA GLY A 516 26.79 -16.31 17.02
C GLY A 516 25.76 -17.23 16.34
N PHE A 517 26.18 -17.91 15.28
CA PHE A 517 25.30 -18.74 14.44
C PHE A 517 25.45 -20.26 14.70
N SER A 518 26.33 -20.69 15.59
CA SER A 518 26.69 -22.11 15.77
C SER A 518 25.51 -22.99 16.22
N GLU A 519 24.48 -22.43 16.87
CA GLU A 519 23.29 -23.18 17.31
C GLU A 519 22.40 -23.58 16.14
N VAL A 520 22.34 -22.77 15.08
CA VAL A 520 21.38 -22.89 13.99
C VAL A 520 22.02 -23.30 12.65
N ARG A 521 23.33 -23.11 12.51
CA ARG A 521 24.05 -23.43 11.28
C ARG A 521 24.13 -24.95 11.06
N LEU A 522 23.76 -25.41 9.89
CA LEU A 522 23.84 -26.80 9.47
C LEU A 522 25.30 -27.15 9.08
N ASP A 523 25.71 -28.38 9.37
CA ASP A 523 27.03 -28.90 8.94
C ASP A 523 27.15 -28.96 7.40
N GLU A 524 26.05 -29.31 6.75
CA GLU A 524 25.89 -29.34 5.29
C GLU A 524 24.57 -28.66 4.91
N PRO A 525 24.51 -27.88 3.82
CA PRO A 525 23.27 -27.27 3.35
C PRO A 525 22.19 -28.32 3.01
N VAL A 526 20.95 -27.95 3.19
CA VAL A 526 19.79 -28.80 2.84
C VAL A 526 19.03 -28.17 1.67
N THR A 527 18.67 -29.02 0.70
CA THR A 527 17.79 -28.67 -0.43
C THR A 527 16.51 -29.49 -0.39
N PHE A 528 15.43 -28.98 -0.96
CA PHE A 528 14.14 -29.66 -1.00
C PHE A 528 13.71 -29.96 -2.44
N PRO A 529 12.94 -31.01 -2.69
CA PRO A 529 12.47 -31.34 -4.03
C PRO A 529 11.67 -30.18 -4.65
N GLY A 530 12.11 -29.74 -5.84
CA GLY A 530 11.46 -28.63 -6.56
C GLY A 530 11.84 -27.23 -6.07
N ASP A 531 12.84 -27.14 -5.21
CA ASP A 531 13.38 -25.90 -4.65
C ASP A 531 14.91 -25.94 -4.78
N ASP A 532 15.46 -25.00 -5.55
CA ASP A 532 16.90 -24.94 -5.83
C ASP A 532 17.69 -24.19 -4.74
N THR A 533 17.00 -23.67 -3.71
CA THR A 533 17.61 -22.93 -2.60
C THR A 533 18.43 -23.86 -1.71
N GLU A 534 19.66 -23.48 -1.41
CA GLU A 534 20.52 -24.14 -0.42
C GLU A 534 20.30 -23.51 0.96
N TYR A 535 19.57 -24.21 1.83
CA TYR A 535 19.31 -23.73 3.19
C TYR A 535 20.47 -24.08 4.11
N ARG A 536 21.07 -23.08 4.73
CA ARG A 536 22.26 -23.24 5.59
C ARG A 536 21.94 -23.17 7.08
N TYR A 537 20.77 -22.71 7.44
CA TYR A 537 20.33 -22.51 8.82
C TYR A 537 19.04 -23.25 9.09
N LYS A 538 18.85 -23.65 10.35
CA LYS A 538 17.65 -24.37 10.81
C LYS A 538 17.31 -23.99 12.24
N PHE A 539 16.00 -23.74 12.49
CA PHE A 539 15.48 -23.58 13.84
C PHE A 539 14.13 -24.30 13.98
N GLU A 540 13.91 -24.94 15.13
CA GLU A 540 12.69 -25.68 15.43
C GLU A 540 11.83 -24.94 16.46
N VAL A 541 10.58 -24.64 16.09
CA VAL A 541 9.55 -24.07 16.97
C VAL A 541 8.59 -25.17 17.36
N SER A 542 8.62 -25.55 18.63
CA SER A 542 7.74 -26.60 19.18
C SER A 542 6.58 -26.02 20.00
N GLY A 543 5.60 -26.87 20.32
CA GLY A 543 4.44 -26.51 21.15
C GLY A 543 3.37 -25.72 20.41
N LEU A 544 3.33 -25.82 19.09
CA LEU A 544 2.27 -25.25 18.26
C LEU A 544 0.97 -26.05 18.40
N LEU A 545 -0.15 -25.36 18.33
CA LEU A 545 -1.48 -25.95 18.38
C LEU A 545 -1.94 -26.34 16.98
N SER A 546 -2.32 -27.60 16.78
CA SER A 546 -2.93 -28.04 15.52
C SER A 546 -4.22 -27.27 15.23
N GLY A 547 -4.42 -26.92 13.96
CA GLY A 547 -5.57 -26.12 13.52
C GLY A 547 -5.51 -24.64 13.88
N TRP A 548 -4.46 -24.18 14.59
CA TRP A 548 -4.22 -22.78 14.87
C TRP A 548 -3.37 -22.15 13.77
N GLN A 549 -3.64 -20.90 13.46
CA GLN A 549 -2.87 -20.16 12.46
C GLN A 549 -1.73 -19.42 13.11
N TYR A 550 -0.53 -19.60 12.57
CA TYR A 550 0.67 -18.84 12.91
C TYR A 550 1.25 -18.19 11.67
N GLN A 551 2.06 -17.16 11.86
CA GLN A 551 2.88 -16.60 10.81
C GLN A 551 4.33 -16.58 11.30
N PHE A 552 5.25 -16.98 10.44
CA PHE A 552 6.68 -16.88 10.69
C PHE A 552 7.31 -15.98 9.63
N SER A 553 8.39 -15.30 10.02
CA SER A 553 9.29 -14.61 9.11
C SER A 553 10.72 -14.66 9.66
N VAL A 554 11.68 -14.55 8.75
CA VAL A 554 13.10 -14.45 9.08
C VAL A 554 13.61 -13.16 8.47
N THR A 555 14.08 -12.24 9.31
CA THR A 555 14.66 -10.97 8.88
C THR A 555 16.18 -11.02 8.97
N ALA A 556 16.83 -10.14 8.23
CA ALA A 556 18.24 -9.83 8.38
C ALA A 556 18.41 -8.39 8.84
N PHE A 557 19.49 -8.09 9.58
CA PHE A 557 19.81 -6.75 10.03
C PHE A 557 21.30 -6.48 9.93
N ASP A 558 21.66 -5.19 9.85
CA ASP A 558 23.02 -4.68 9.66
C ASP A 558 23.58 -3.99 10.91
N PHE A 559 24.79 -3.45 10.79
CA PHE A 559 25.43 -2.64 11.84
C PHE A 559 24.86 -1.23 11.94
N GLY A 560 24.08 -0.76 10.96
CA GLY A 560 23.75 0.65 10.80
C GLY A 560 24.88 1.45 10.14
N SER A 561 24.68 2.75 10.07
CA SER A 561 25.63 3.64 9.38
C SER A 561 25.90 4.91 10.22
N ASP A 562 27.12 5.05 10.73
CA ASP A 562 27.58 6.27 11.40
C ASP A 562 27.59 7.48 10.45
N LEU A 563 27.86 7.26 9.15
CA LEU A 563 27.94 8.31 8.15
C LEU A 563 26.58 9.01 7.94
N PHE A 564 25.49 8.23 7.99
CA PHE A 564 24.13 8.73 7.84
C PHE A 564 23.41 8.92 9.17
N ALA A 565 24.08 8.68 10.30
CA ALA A 565 23.47 8.65 11.63
C ALA A 565 22.22 7.75 11.70
N ILE A 566 22.28 6.60 11.03
CA ILE A 566 21.23 5.59 10.98
C ILE A 566 21.65 4.43 11.90
N GLU A 567 20.75 4.07 12.81
CA GLU A 567 20.90 2.86 13.63
C GLU A 567 20.80 1.60 12.75
N SER A 568 21.12 0.44 13.31
CA SER A 568 20.97 -0.86 12.64
C SER A 568 19.62 -0.96 11.93
N LEU A 569 19.65 -1.21 10.64
CA LEU A 569 18.48 -1.42 9.80
C LEU A 569 18.12 -2.90 9.74
N GLU A 570 16.85 -3.20 9.68
CA GLU A 570 16.32 -4.57 9.62
C GLU A 570 15.28 -4.68 8.52
N THR A 571 15.29 -5.78 7.77
CA THR A 571 14.21 -6.09 6.81
C THR A 571 12.86 -6.23 7.50
N SER A 572 11.79 -5.82 6.84
CA SER A 572 10.45 -5.92 7.41
C SER A 572 10.05 -7.38 7.66
N PRO A 573 9.54 -7.71 8.85
CA PRO A 573 8.98 -9.06 9.09
C PRO A 573 7.81 -9.42 8.17
N ASN A 574 7.22 -8.47 7.46
CA ASN A 574 6.11 -8.71 6.53
C ASN A 574 6.60 -9.08 5.13
N GLN A 575 7.85 -8.76 4.77
CA GLN A 575 8.39 -8.93 3.43
C GLN A 575 8.41 -10.39 2.96
N ASN A 576 8.82 -11.31 3.85
CA ASN A 576 8.89 -12.73 3.55
C ASN A 576 7.99 -13.60 4.45
N ALA A 577 6.95 -13.02 5.05
CA ALA A 577 6.10 -13.70 6.00
C ALA A 577 5.36 -14.91 5.40
N VAL A 578 5.42 -16.05 6.06
CA VAL A 578 4.76 -17.29 5.67
C VAL A 578 3.74 -17.70 6.73
N ARG A 579 2.50 -17.93 6.29
CA ARG A 579 1.44 -18.45 7.15
C ARG A 579 1.49 -19.96 7.21
N VAL A 580 1.37 -20.49 8.41
CA VAL A 580 1.45 -21.91 8.65
C VAL A 580 0.25 -22.41 9.46
N PHE A 581 -0.17 -23.62 9.12
CA PHE A 581 -1.28 -24.31 9.77
C PHE A 581 -0.76 -25.68 10.25
N PRO A 582 -0.19 -25.75 11.46
CA PRO A 582 0.31 -27.00 12.02
C PRO A 582 -0.83 -28.02 12.14
N GLY A 583 -0.50 -29.28 11.85
CA GLY A 583 -1.46 -30.37 11.89
C GLY A 583 -0.80 -31.68 11.49
N THR A 584 -1.59 -32.74 11.33
CA THR A 584 -1.07 -34.02 10.92
C THR A 584 -0.65 -34.03 9.44
N PRO A 585 0.47 -34.67 9.07
CA PRO A 585 0.79 -34.91 7.67
C PRO A 585 -0.19 -35.94 7.04
N PRO A 586 -0.21 -36.07 5.71
CA PRO A 586 -1.04 -37.07 5.05
C PRO A 586 -0.75 -38.47 5.57
N ASN A 587 -1.82 -39.18 5.95
CA ASN A 587 -1.73 -40.52 6.55
C ASN A 587 -1.34 -41.57 5.49
N GLN A 588 -0.09 -42.00 5.49
CA GLN A 588 0.44 -43.00 4.57
C GLN A 588 -0.02 -44.43 4.93
N ASN A 589 -0.56 -44.62 6.14
CA ASN A 589 -1.03 -45.92 6.64
C ASN A 589 -2.56 -45.93 6.84
N PHE A 590 -3.29 -45.23 6.00
CA PHE A 590 -4.75 -45.07 6.14
C PHE A 590 -5.54 -46.37 6.09
N GLU A 591 -4.99 -47.42 5.48
CA GLU A 591 -5.63 -48.78 5.45
C GLU A 591 -5.51 -49.53 6.79
N ASP A 592 -4.66 -49.07 7.71
CA ASP A 592 -4.51 -49.64 9.04
C ASP A 592 -5.49 -48.94 9.99
N ASP A 593 -6.54 -49.69 10.40
CA ASP A 593 -7.57 -49.24 11.35
C ASP A 593 -7.07 -49.14 12.80
N SER A 594 -5.77 -49.15 13.05
CA SER A 594 -5.20 -48.92 14.38
C SER A 594 -5.58 -47.54 14.91
N LYS A 595 -5.57 -47.39 16.22
CA LYS A 595 -5.98 -46.14 16.86
C LYS A 595 -5.11 -44.94 16.40
N GLU A 596 -3.86 -45.19 16.05
CA GLU A 596 -2.88 -44.19 15.66
C GLU A 596 -3.14 -43.65 14.25
N ASN A 597 -3.63 -44.52 13.35
CA ASN A 597 -3.94 -44.20 11.97
C ASN A 597 -5.40 -43.82 11.73
N LYS A 598 -6.20 -43.75 12.80
CA LYS A 598 -7.64 -43.51 12.67
C LYS A 598 -7.94 -42.03 12.50
N VAL A 599 -8.84 -41.74 11.54
CA VAL A 599 -9.37 -40.37 11.37
C VAL A 599 -10.07 -39.92 12.64
N GLY A 600 -9.69 -38.78 13.13
CA GLY A 600 -10.30 -38.15 14.28
C GLY A 600 -10.87 -36.76 13.93
N VAL A 601 -11.52 -36.16 14.92
CA VAL A 601 -12.15 -34.84 14.83
C VAL A 601 -11.81 -34.03 16.07
N TYR A 602 -11.43 -32.77 15.90
CA TYR A 602 -11.31 -31.87 17.02
C TYR A 602 -11.89 -30.48 16.68
N PRO A 603 -12.43 -29.75 17.71
CA PRO A 603 -12.75 -30.27 19.04
C PRO A 603 -13.92 -31.26 19.00
N ASN A 604 -13.85 -32.29 19.84
CA ASN A 604 -14.94 -33.23 19.98
C ASN A 604 -15.22 -33.53 21.47
N PRO A 605 -16.34 -33.03 22.02
CA PRO A 605 -17.43 -32.35 21.35
C PRO A 605 -17.06 -30.92 20.93
N TYR A 606 -17.57 -30.48 19.77
CA TYR A 606 -17.56 -29.06 19.40
C TYR A 606 -18.55 -28.32 20.30
N ARG A 607 -18.07 -27.32 21.01
CA ARG A 607 -18.91 -26.41 21.79
C ARG A 607 -18.89 -25.03 21.11
N VAL A 608 -20.06 -24.37 21.09
CA VAL A 608 -20.15 -23.00 20.52
C VAL A 608 -19.03 -22.12 21.10
N ASN A 609 -18.24 -21.52 20.22
CA ASN A 609 -17.06 -20.72 20.51
C ASN A 609 -15.81 -21.56 20.89
N ALA A 610 -15.27 -22.31 19.94
CA ALA A 610 -13.91 -22.81 20.05
C ALA A 610 -12.90 -21.63 19.99
N ALA A 611 -11.76 -21.77 20.65
CA ALA A 611 -10.77 -20.69 20.76
C ALA A 611 -10.22 -20.17 19.41
N TRP A 612 -10.34 -20.96 18.35
CA TRP A 612 -9.94 -20.58 16.98
C TRP A 612 -11.11 -20.23 16.05
N ASP A 613 -12.34 -20.21 16.56
CA ASP A 613 -13.47 -19.67 15.82
C ASP A 613 -13.29 -18.14 15.77
N GLY A 614 -13.26 -17.56 14.59
CA GLY A 614 -13.26 -16.12 14.46
C GLY A 614 -14.56 -15.47 14.92
N GLY A 615 -14.64 -14.16 14.86
CA GLY A 615 -15.77 -13.37 15.39
C GLY A 615 -17.10 -13.57 14.65
N THR A 616 -17.15 -14.32 13.54
CA THR A 616 -18.36 -14.53 12.73
C THR A 616 -18.79 -16.01 12.67
N GLU A 617 -20.04 -16.27 12.32
CA GLU A 617 -20.53 -17.63 12.15
C GLU A 617 -19.86 -18.39 10.99
N GLN A 618 -19.36 -17.67 9.99
CA GLN A 618 -18.67 -18.22 8.82
C GLN A 618 -17.26 -18.71 9.14
N THR A 619 -16.66 -18.26 10.24
CA THR A 619 -15.32 -18.65 10.66
C THR A 619 -15.32 -19.86 11.61
N ARG A 620 -16.49 -20.34 12.04
CA ARG A 620 -16.64 -21.55 12.87
C ARG A 620 -16.20 -22.78 12.11
N LYS A 621 -15.43 -23.65 12.78
CA LYS A 621 -14.91 -24.86 12.14
C LYS A 621 -14.62 -25.99 13.12
N ILE A 622 -14.67 -27.22 12.59
CA ILE A 622 -14.03 -28.39 13.18
C ILE A 622 -13.01 -28.95 12.21
N MET A 623 -12.02 -29.62 12.75
CA MET A 623 -10.92 -30.19 11.97
C MET A 623 -11.05 -31.73 11.95
N PHE A 624 -10.97 -32.30 10.77
CA PHE A 624 -10.72 -33.72 10.58
C PHE A 624 -9.24 -33.94 10.37
N PHE A 625 -8.63 -34.88 11.07
CA PHE A 625 -7.18 -35.11 11.02
C PHE A 625 -6.86 -36.57 10.72
N ASN A 626 -5.60 -36.89 10.41
CA ASN A 626 -5.14 -38.18 9.90
C ASN A 626 -5.79 -38.56 8.57
N LEU A 627 -6.02 -37.59 7.70
CA LEU A 627 -6.56 -37.85 6.36
C LEU A 627 -5.46 -38.32 5.41
N PRO A 628 -5.76 -39.18 4.40
CA PRO A 628 -4.82 -39.53 3.35
C PRO A 628 -4.63 -38.35 2.36
N GLU A 629 -3.72 -38.45 1.38
CA GLU A 629 -3.46 -37.38 0.43
C GLU A 629 -4.70 -36.88 -0.30
N ARG A 630 -5.59 -37.80 -0.69
CA ARG A 630 -6.87 -37.49 -1.35
C ARG A 630 -8.01 -38.27 -0.74
N ALA A 631 -9.02 -37.57 -0.23
CA ALA A 631 -10.15 -38.22 0.42
C ALA A 631 -11.48 -37.57 0.07
N GLN A 632 -12.56 -38.38 0.24
CA GLN A 632 -13.92 -37.90 0.28
C GLN A 632 -14.47 -38.06 1.70
N LEU A 633 -14.78 -36.94 2.33
CA LEU A 633 -15.44 -36.89 3.63
C LEU A 633 -16.95 -36.78 3.42
N ARG A 634 -17.74 -37.62 4.11
CA ARG A 634 -19.18 -37.49 4.22
C ARG A 634 -19.60 -37.44 5.68
N VAL A 635 -20.48 -36.52 5.99
CA VAL A 635 -21.08 -36.37 7.32
C VAL A 635 -22.56 -36.75 7.26
N TYR A 636 -23.02 -37.45 8.29
CA TYR A 636 -24.38 -37.98 8.34
C TYR A 636 -25.07 -37.64 9.65
N THR A 637 -26.39 -37.51 9.60
CA THR A 637 -27.25 -37.61 10.81
C THR A 637 -27.23 -39.02 11.38
N LEU A 638 -27.74 -39.21 12.61
CA LEU A 638 -27.93 -40.57 13.18
C LEU A 638 -28.92 -41.42 12.35
N ALA A 639 -29.78 -40.81 11.57
CA ALA A 639 -30.69 -41.50 10.67
C ALA A 639 -30.04 -41.98 9.35
N GLY A 640 -28.77 -41.58 9.11
CA GLY A 640 -28.01 -41.93 7.91
C GLY A 640 -28.22 -40.95 6.73
N GLU A 641 -28.86 -39.81 6.96
CA GLU A 641 -29.00 -38.77 5.95
C GLU A 641 -27.68 -37.99 5.78
N ILE A 642 -27.26 -37.76 4.54
CA ILE A 642 -26.04 -36.96 4.25
C ILE A 642 -26.31 -35.49 4.61
N VAL A 643 -25.45 -34.94 5.43
CA VAL A 643 -25.45 -33.54 5.86
C VAL A 643 -24.49 -32.73 5.04
N ALA A 644 -23.28 -33.24 4.81
CA ALA A 644 -22.22 -32.59 4.03
C ALA A 644 -21.36 -33.63 3.32
N GLU A 645 -20.89 -33.28 2.15
CA GLU A 645 -19.87 -34.00 1.38
C GLU A 645 -18.74 -33.06 1.01
N LYS A 646 -17.50 -33.41 1.34
CA LYS A 646 -16.31 -32.58 1.08
C LYS A 646 -15.20 -33.41 0.46
N ASN A 647 -14.49 -32.85 -0.48
CA ASN A 647 -13.28 -33.46 -1.01
C ASN A 647 -12.05 -32.85 -0.31
N HIS A 648 -11.09 -33.71 -0.03
CA HIS A 648 -9.81 -33.35 0.57
C HIS A 648 -8.67 -33.65 -0.40
N SER A 649 -7.69 -32.72 -0.44
CA SER A 649 -6.36 -32.97 -0.99
C SER A 649 -5.31 -32.42 -0.04
N SER A 650 -4.12 -33.02 -0.01
CA SER A 650 -3.01 -32.57 0.84
C SER A 650 -2.54 -31.14 0.55
N GLU A 651 -2.85 -30.62 -0.62
CA GLU A 651 -2.52 -29.25 -1.05
C GLU A 651 -3.60 -28.22 -0.64
N GLY A 652 -4.73 -28.66 -0.09
CA GLY A 652 -5.87 -27.81 0.25
C GLY A 652 -6.34 -27.97 1.68
N ILE A 653 -6.88 -26.92 2.28
CA ILE A 653 -7.45 -26.93 3.66
C ILE A 653 -8.96 -27.19 3.66
N GLY A 654 -9.63 -27.14 2.51
CA GLY A 654 -11.08 -27.17 2.38
C GLY A 654 -11.65 -25.82 1.91
N ASP A 655 -12.97 -25.75 1.80
CA ASP A 655 -13.71 -24.61 1.21
C ASP A 655 -14.10 -23.56 2.26
N ILE A 656 -13.34 -23.38 3.34
CA ILE A 656 -13.66 -22.36 4.33
C ILE A 656 -13.20 -21.00 3.80
N GLU A 657 -14.14 -20.08 3.65
CA GLU A 657 -13.92 -18.71 3.17
C GLU A 657 -12.82 -17.99 3.95
N TRP A 658 -12.69 -18.27 5.24
CA TRP A 658 -11.64 -17.71 6.09
C TRP A 658 -10.22 -18.08 5.62
N TYR A 659 -9.99 -19.30 5.12
CA TYR A 659 -8.70 -19.72 4.58
C TYR A 659 -8.44 -19.17 3.17
N ASN A 660 -9.49 -18.88 2.41
CA ASN A 660 -9.39 -18.32 1.06
C ASN A 660 -9.03 -16.82 1.06
N GLN A 661 -9.05 -16.15 2.21
CA GLN A 661 -8.61 -14.77 2.37
C GLN A 661 -7.09 -14.61 2.26
N PHE A 662 -6.34 -15.70 2.29
CA PHE A 662 -4.88 -15.68 2.26
C PHE A 662 -4.38 -16.15 0.90
N SER A 663 -3.34 -15.46 0.38
CA SER A 663 -2.66 -15.88 -0.84
C SER A 663 -2.26 -17.35 -0.75
N SER A 664 -2.49 -18.12 -1.81
CA SER A 664 -2.07 -19.52 -1.88
C SER A 664 -0.54 -19.65 -1.92
N GLU A 665 0.17 -18.58 -2.27
CA GLU A 665 1.61 -18.58 -2.45
C GLU A 665 2.37 -18.52 -1.13
N ASN A 666 1.79 -17.89 -0.09
CA ASN A 666 2.45 -17.67 1.20
C ASN A 666 1.86 -18.50 2.34
N ARG A 667 1.35 -19.70 2.07
CA ARG A 667 0.83 -20.58 3.12
C ARG A 667 1.41 -21.98 3.07
N VAL A 668 1.68 -22.55 4.26
CA VAL A 668 2.14 -23.91 4.40
C VAL A 668 1.14 -24.71 5.23
N LEU A 669 0.74 -25.85 4.70
CA LEU A 669 -0.21 -26.77 5.28
C LEU A 669 0.48 -28.07 5.68
N SER A 670 0.02 -28.69 6.76
CA SER A 670 0.47 -30.03 7.13
C SER A 670 -0.01 -31.13 6.17
N GLY A 671 -1.13 -30.90 5.47
CA GLY A 671 -1.65 -31.75 4.40
C GLY A 671 -2.52 -32.92 4.79
N GLY A 672 -2.59 -33.32 6.07
CA GLY A 672 -3.44 -34.42 6.55
C GLY A 672 -4.68 -33.96 7.32
N GLU A 673 -5.10 -32.70 7.14
CA GLU A 673 -6.24 -32.12 7.86
C GLU A 673 -7.21 -31.43 6.92
N LEU A 674 -8.50 -31.45 7.28
CA LEU A 674 -9.58 -30.77 6.58
C LEU A 674 -10.42 -29.98 7.58
N ALA A 675 -10.53 -28.70 7.36
CA ALA A 675 -11.45 -27.83 8.09
C ALA A 675 -12.85 -27.86 7.47
N TRP A 676 -13.88 -27.91 8.30
CA TRP A 676 -15.28 -27.84 7.89
C TRP A 676 -16.04 -26.82 8.74
N ASP A 677 -16.78 -25.93 8.09
CA ASP A 677 -17.49 -24.78 8.65
C ASP A 677 -18.80 -25.13 9.41
N LEU A 678 -19.11 -26.40 9.58
CA LEU A 678 -20.33 -26.88 10.23
C LEU A 678 -21.62 -26.49 9.49
N LEU A 679 -21.54 -26.20 8.20
CA LEU A 679 -22.69 -25.95 7.35
C LEU A 679 -23.08 -27.20 6.57
N SER A 680 -24.39 -27.40 6.42
CA SER A 680 -24.91 -28.44 5.53
C SER A 680 -24.74 -28.05 4.04
N GLU A 681 -24.97 -29.00 3.12
CA GLU A 681 -25.02 -28.75 1.69
C GLU A 681 -26.02 -27.62 1.28
N ALA A 682 -27.01 -27.35 2.15
CA ALA A 682 -27.99 -26.30 1.98
C ALA A 682 -27.60 -24.99 2.70
N ASN A 683 -26.33 -24.83 3.11
CA ASN A 683 -25.81 -23.69 3.88
C ASN A 683 -26.58 -23.43 5.19
N GLN A 684 -27.01 -24.48 5.84
CA GLN A 684 -27.72 -24.38 7.12
C GLN A 684 -26.80 -24.81 8.25
N ASN A 685 -26.82 -24.05 9.35
CA ASN A 685 -26.13 -24.41 10.58
C ASN A 685 -26.65 -25.72 11.18
N LEU A 686 -25.72 -26.59 11.57
CA LEU A 686 -26.05 -27.82 12.26
C LEU A 686 -26.61 -27.57 13.67
N THR A 687 -27.51 -28.43 14.12
CA THR A 687 -28.07 -28.38 15.45
C THR A 687 -27.21 -29.18 16.45
N THR A 688 -27.45 -28.96 17.75
CA THR A 688 -26.92 -29.84 18.80
C THR A 688 -27.30 -31.29 18.52
N GLY A 689 -26.30 -32.19 18.50
CA GLY A 689 -26.53 -33.59 18.20
C GLY A 689 -25.26 -34.41 18.05
N LEU A 690 -25.42 -35.70 17.88
CA LEU A 690 -24.38 -36.65 17.49
C LEU A 690 -24.44 -36.85 15.98
N TYR A 691 -23.29 -36.77 15.34
CA TYR A 691 -23.11 -36.93 13.90
C TYR A 691 -22.14 -38.09 13.62
N LEU A 692 -22.36 -38.77 12.51
CA LEU A 692 -21.48 -39.82 12.00
C LEU A 692 -20.70 -39.26 10.81
N PHE A 693 -19.51 -39.76 10.55
CA PHE A 693 -18.76 -39.46 9.36
C PHE A 693 -18.11 -40.70 8.74
N SER A 694 -17.86 -40.62 7.44
CA SER A 694 -17.03 -41.57 6.73
C SER A 694 -15.99 -40.78 5.91
N VAL A 695 -14.77 -41.30 5.91
CA VAL A 695 -13.69 -40.81 5.04
C VAL A 695 -13.29 -41.95 4.14
N LYS A 696 -13.39 -41.73 2.82
CA LYS A 696 -12.94 -42.68 1.81
C LYS A 696 -11.65 -42.15 1.20
N ASP A 697 -10.61 -42.93 1.28
CA ASP A 697 -9.40 -42.72 0.50
C ASP A 697 -9.70 -42.92 -0.99
N LEU A 698 -9.38 -41.95 -1.84
CA LEU A 698 -9.67 -42.00 -3.25
C LEU A 698 -8.65 -42.82 -4.05
N ASP A 699 -7.51 -43.12 -3.47
CA ASP A 699 -6.42 -43.87 -4.12
C ASP A 699 -6.57 -45.38 -3.79
N SER A 700 -6.72 -45.75 -2.54
CA SER A 700 -6.87 -47.16 -2.12
C SER A 700 -8.33 -47.65 -2.14
N GLY A 701 -9.27 -46.72 -2.01
CA GLY A 701 -10.69 -47.02 -1.84
C GLY A 701 -11.11 -47.45 -0.42
N HIS A 702 -10.15 -47.52 0.52
CA HIS A 702 -10.44 -47.83 1.92
C HIS A 702 -11.34 -46.80 2.59
N VAL A 703 -12.17 -47.22 3.56
CA VAL A 703 -13.12 -46.31 4.21
C VAL A 703 -12.99 -46.45 5.72
N GLN A 704 -12.69 -45.34 6.36
CA GLN A 704 -12.77 -45.23 7.82
C GLN A 704 -14.05 -44.50 8.24
N THR A 705 -14.57 -44.83 9.42
CA THR A 705 -15.77 -44.18 9.97
C THR A 705 -15.57 -43.73 11.41
N GLY A 706 -16.28 -42.68 11.78
CA GLY A 706 -16.22 -42.14 13.13
C GLY A 706 -17.47 -41.34 13.50
N LYS A 707 -17.39 -40.69 14.67
CA LYS A 707 -18.48 -39.88 15.20
C LYS A 707 -17.95 -38.65 15.94
N PHE A 708 -18.72 -37.58 15.94
CA PHE A 708 -18.47 -36.40 16.74
C PHE A 708 -19.77 -35.79 17.26
N ALA A 709 -19.68 -34.93 18.27
CA ALA A 709 -20.83 -34.27 18.88
C ALA A 709 -20.74 -32.75 18.77
N ILE A 710 -21.87 -32.11 18.48
CA ILE A 710 -22.05 -30.66 18.53
C ILE A 710 -22.93 -30.33 19.73
N ILE A 711 -22.50 -29.38 20.55
CA ILE A 711 -23.21 -28.84 21.71
C ILE A 711 -23.29 -27.31 21.54
N LYS A 712 -24.47 -26.81 21.18
CA LYS A 712 -24.75 -25.38 21.04
C LYS A 712 -25.43 -24.81 22.28
#